data_dcf63bafcf36f5f41e219e258c3f58e9
#
_entry.id   dcf63bafcf36f5f41e219e258c3f58e9
#
_cell.length_a   1.000
_cell.length_b   1.000
_cell.length_c   1.000
_cell.angle_alpha   90.00
_cell.angle_beta   90.00
_cell.angle_gamma   90.00
#
_symmetry.space_group_name_H-M   'P 1'
#
loop_
_entity.id
_entity.type
_entity.pdbx_description
1 polymer ?
#
loop_
_entity_poly.entity_id
_entity_poly.type
_entity_poly.pdbx_seq_one_letter_code
_entity_poly.pdbx_strand_id
1 'polypeptide(L)'
;IHERLVGSEMCIRDRDIEMKIYHAQVNHLENPMGFRMERTVFSWKVKDAEGKKQSYARIRVASDAAMEHLLFDSGEDDKASSLFYPVKLDLEPRTRYYWNVEAGSDAGETAVSEVQFFETGKRNEAWTGKWISCDSKENRHPYFEKEIVPAKEVAKARLYVCGLGLYEVYVDEKRVGDEYLTPYSNDYNEWVQYQTYDVTEEVSKQGMLRVLLGNGWYKARFGFSAFEDKGFYGNEWKLIAELHLTYADGSEEVIGTDESWQVRRSKIAFSNLYDGEHRDDTLSELPLEKAVFCEAPKGELTERMSLPVTIHETFEPKELLHTPAGELVFDMGQEFTGIFKLHVNVPAGTKVHVQTGEILQRGNFYNDNLRSAKSEYIYISDGTEMDLVPHFTFYGYRYVKIEGIPDLKKEDFTGLSYYSNITATGWMKTGSDLVNQLISNVRWGLKCNFVDVPTDCPQRDERMGWTGDAQVFSPTAMYLEDTYAFYAKYLYDMAKEQSVLGGKVPHVVPSCGIEDAACVWGDAACIIPWNLYLFYGDKSILEDQFVSMKSWVDYITKVDGDNHGWRYVFHFGDWLALDNPVQGAEQVMGATDEEFIANLYYAISAGIVGKAAGVLGYREEQEKYQKLFEEQFAVVQEEYYSATGRCCIKTQTALLLTLKYHLSKNEELTKRQLLKLFEQSNHKLKTGFVGTPLLNNVLTDNGMNDLAYELLLNEEFPGWLYEVKLGATTVWERWNSLLADGTISGISMNSMNHYAYGSIQEWMFRHVAGINTMESHPGARNVQFAPTLNWDLRYAEAKYDSASGMYSIRWELSDKEHVTITMDVPFDCTAEAILPMVAKSEKEAVAEAVSY
;
A
#
# COMPACT_ATOMS: atom_id res chain seq x y z
N ILE A 1 21.46 23.19 -26.13
CA ILE A 1 20.46 23.46 -25.06
C ILE A 1 21.09 24.20 -23.87
N HIS A 2 22.44 24.27 -23.78
CA HIS A 2 23.09 24.95 -22.65
C HIS A 2 23.27 26.48 -22.82
N GLU A 3 23.05 27.04 -23.98
CA GLU A 3 23.26 28.47 -24.20
C GLU A 3 22.00 29.35 -24.13
N ARG A 4 20.81 28.78 -23.81
CA ARG A 4 19.56 29.55 -23.71
C ARG A 4 19.02 29.76 -22.31
N LEU A 5 19.71 29.32 -21.25
CA LEU A 5 19.28 29.45 -19.88
C LEU A 5 19.87 30.63 -19.10
N VAL A 6 20.75 31.40 -19.68
CA VAL A 6 21.35 32.58 -19.02
C VAL A 6 20.49 33.86 -19.18
N GLY A 7 19.45 33.81 -20.01
CA GLY A 7 18.57 34.96 -20.28
C GLY A 7 17.18 34.94 -19.59
N SER A 8 16.84 33.87 -18.82
CA SER A 8 15.49 33.70 -18.25
C SER A 8 15.37 34.03 -16.75
N GLU A 9 16.47 34.26 -16.06
CA GLU A 9 16.45 34.56 -14.63
C GLU A 9 15.93 35.97 -14.26
N MET A 10 15.73 36.82 -15.21
CA MET A 10 15.22 38.18 -14.97
C MET A 10 13.72 38.34 -15.28
N CYS A 11 13.03 37.28 -15.73
CA CYS A 11 11.58 37.35 -16.02
C CYS A 11 10.71 36.54 -15.03
N ILE A 12 11.26 35.97 -13.96
CA ILE A 12 10.50 35.20 -12.98
C ILE A 12 10.15 36.03 -11.71
N ARG A 13 10.54 37.29 -11.65
CA ARG A 13 10.27 38.15 -10.50
C ARG A 13 8.91 38.84 -10.47
N ASP A 14 8.04 38.65 -11.48
CA ASP A 14 6.70 39.22 -11.53
C ASP A 14 5.60 38.19 -11.79
N ARG A 15 5.67 37.01 -11.16
CA ARG A 15 4.46 36.26 -10.86
C ARG A 15 4.10 36.63 -9.43
N ASP A 16 2.94 37.22 -9.25
CA ASP A 16 2.30 37.39 -7.95
C ASP A 16 2.22 35.99 -7.33
N ILE A 17 3.15 35.66 -6.42
CA ILE A 17 3.13 34.41 -5.64
C ILE A 17 2.00 34.62 -4.67
N GLU A 18 0.87 33.99 -4.89
CA GLU A 18 -0.32 34.06 -4.05
C GLU A 18 -0.41 32.79 -3.19
N MET A 19 -0.59 32.96 -1.89
CA MET A 19 -0.84 31.87 -0.94
C MET A 19 -1.96 30.95 -1.44
N LYS A 20 -1.74 29.63 -1.43
CA LYS A 20 -2.69 28.63 -1.92
C LYS A 20 -2.86 27.49 -0.94
N ILE A 21 -4.09 27.05 -0.82
CA ILE A 21 -4.44 25.80 -0.13
C ILE A 21 -4.50 24.67 -1.16
N TYR A 22 -3.92 23.53 -0.82
CA TYR A 22 -3.93 22.31 -1.63
C TYR A 22 -4.11 21.08 -0.76
N HIS A 23 -4.42 19.93 -1.34
CA HIS A 23 -4.74 18.67 -0.62
C HIS A 23 -5.72 18.90 0.55
N ALA A 24 -6.84 19.60 0.24
CA ALA A 24 -7.93 19.70 1.19
C ALA A 24 -8.70 18.38 1.23
N GLN A 25 -8.68 17.69 2.37
CA GLN A 25 -9.19 16.34 2.53
C GLN A 25 -10.17 16.23 3.69
N VAL A 26 -11.09 15.29 3.60
CA VAL A 26 -11.91 14.82 4.71
C VAL A 26 -11.59 13.35 4.95
N ASN A 27 -11.21 12.99 6.19
CA ASN A 27 -10.76 11.65 6.55
C ASN A 27 -9.65 11.10 5.63
N HIS A 28 -8.71 11.97 5.25
CA HIS A 28 -7.61 11.68 4.31
C HIS A 28 -8.05 11.24 2.90
N LEU A 29 -9.25 11.67 2.47
CA LEU A 29 -9.80 11.42 1.15
C LEU A 29 -10.17 12.73 0.46
N GLU A 30 -9.92 12.81 -0.85
CA GLU A 30 -10.36 13.92 -1.70
C GLU A 30 -11.69 13.57 -2.36
N ASN A 31 -12.70 14.40 -2.14
CA ASN A 31 -14.03 14.26 -2.73
C ASN A 31 -14.62 12.83 -2.66
N PRO A 32 -14.60 12.16 -1.49
CA PRO A 32 -15.07 10.79 -1.37
C PRO A 32 -16.58 10.67 -1.60
N MET A 33 -16.98 9.60 -2.31
CA MET A 33 -18.38 9.27 -2.55
C MET A 33 -18.66 7.84 -2.09
N GLY A 34 -19.62 7.68 -1.16
CA GLY A 34 -20.04 6.38 -0.64
C GLY A 34 -19.02 5.70 0.28
N PHE A 35 -18.00 6.42 0.74
CA PHE A 35 -17.08 5.91 1.75
C PHE A 35 -17.71 5.95 3.13
N ARG A 36 -17.29 5.02 3.99
CA ARG A 36 -17.70 4.98 5.38
C ARG A 36 -17.26 6.24 6.12
N MET A 37 -18.21 6.93 6.74
CA MET A 37 -17.98 8.18 7.45
C MET A 37 -18.64 8.15 8.84
N GLU A 38 -17.90 7.66 9.84
CA GLU A 38 -18.35 7.70 11.24
C GLU A 38 -17.99 9.01 11.94
N ARG A 39 -17.00 9.70 11.38
CA ARG A 39 -16.57 11.04 11.79
C ARG A 39 -16.22 11.87 10.57
N THR A 40 -16.06 13.17 10.77
CA THR A 40 -15.52 14.07 9.76
C THR A 40 -14.34 14.83 10.36
N VAL A 41 -13.14 14.54 9.82
CA VAL A 41 -11.89 15.21 10.19
C VAL A 41 -11.33 15.86 8.94
N PHE A 42 -11.18 17.17 8.99
CA PHE A 42 -10.66 17.96 7.87
C PHE A 42 -9.16 18.19 8.03
N SER A 43 -8.45 18.15 6.91
CA SER A 43 -7.04 18.48 6.81
C SER A 43 -6.74 19.24 5.52
N TRP A 44 -5.67 20.04 5.51
CA TRP A 44 -5.26 20.84 4.37
C TRP A 44 -3.78 21.17 4.44
N LYS A 45 -3.21 21.54 3.30
CA LYS A 45 -1.84 22.03 3.19
C LYS A 45 -1.83 23.42 2.55
N VAL A 46 -0.79 24.20 2.88
CA VAL A 46 -0.60 25.55 2.33
C VAL A 46 0.74 25.63 1.63
N LYS A 47 0.77 26.33 0.50
CA LYS A 47 2.00 26.65 -0.25
C LYS A 47 1.99 28.07 -0.77
N ASP A 48 3.15 28.53 -1.25
CA ASP A 48 3.34 29.83 -1.88
C ASP A 48 2.98 31.02 -0.97
N ALA A 49 3.07 30.87 0.37
CA ALA A 49 2.82 31.93 1.33
C ALA A 49 4.08 32.78 1.58
N GLU A 50 3.92 34.10 1.69
CA GLU A 50 4.99 34.99 2.21
C GLU A 50 5.14 34.84 3.73
N GLY A 51 4.01 34.68 4.43
CA GLY A 51 3.98 34.39 5.87
C GLY A 51 4.57 33.01 6.20
N LYS A 52 5.01 32.88 7.46
CA LYS A 52 5.65 31.66 7.95
C LYS A 52 4.75 30.80 8.80
N LYS A 53 3.68 31.38 9.37
CA LYS A 53 2.77 30.69 10.30
C LYS A 53 1.31 30.94 9.94
N GLN A 54 0.50 29.92 10.17
CA GLN A 54 -0.95 30.06 10.14
C GLN A 54 -1.40 30.94 11.31
N SER A 55 -2.10 32.01 11.03
CA SER A 55 -2.69 32.90 12.03
C SER A 55 -4.09 32.46 12.46
N TYR A 56 -4.86 31.88 11.52
CA TYR A 56 -6.15 31.26 11.76
C TYR A 56 -6.50 30.30 10.62
N ALA A 57 -7.50 29.47 10.83
CA ALA A 57 -8.25 28.82 9.76
C ALA A 57 -9.74 28.87 10.03
N ARG A 58 -10.56 28.76 8.98
CA ARG A 58 -12.02 28.72 9.05
C ARG A 58 -12.54 27.63 8.12
N ILE A 59 -13.24 26.67 8.70
CA ILE A 59 -13.86 25.58 7.97
C ILE A 59 -15.36 25.85 7.83
N ARG A 60 -15.87 25.74 6.61
CA ARG A 60 -17.30 25.87 6.31
C ARG A 60 -17.79 24.62 5.62
N VAL A 61 -18.95 24.12 6.05
CA VAL A 61 -19.66 22.99 5.45
C VAL A 61 -21.06 23.43 5.05
N ALA A 62 -21.49 23.12 3.82
CA ALA A 62 -22.77 23.54 3.26
C ALA A 62 -23.53 22.36 2.64
N SER A 63 -24.82 22.53 2.42
CA SER A 63 -25.67 21.59 1.69
C SER A 63 -25.65 21.82 0.16
N ASP A 64 -25.03 22.89 -0.32
CA ASP A 64 -24.97 23.26 -1.73
C ASP A 64 -23.58 23.73 -2.15
N ALA A 65 -23.28 23.56 -3.46
CA ALA A 65 -21.97 23.88 -4.02
C ALA A 65 -21.66 25.41 -4.05
N ALA A 66 -22.69 26.27 -3.98
CA ALA A 66 -22.50 27.71 -3.90
C ALA A 66 -22.12 28.20 -2.48
N MET A 67 -22.11 27.28 -1.51
CA MET A 67 -21.83 27.57 -0.10
C MET A 67 -22.80 28.59 0.52
N GLU A 68 -24.05 28.65 0.02
CA GLU A 68 -25.06 29.62 0.51
C GLU A 68 -25.80 29.12 1.74
N HIS A 69 -25.98 27.81 1.86
CA HIS A 69 -26.70 27.18 2.98
C HIS A 69 -25.71 26.44 3.90
N LEU A 70 -25.06 27.21 4.78
CA LEU A 70 -24.08 26.66 5.71
C LEU A 70 -24.73 25.77 6.77
N LEU A 71 -24.22 24.59 6.95
CA LEU A 71 -24.53 23.63 8.03
C LEU A 71 -23.56 23.79 9.19
N PHE A 72 -22.34 24.22 8.91
CA PHE A 72 -21.30 24.46 9.90
C PHE A 72 -20.39 25.60 9.43
N ASP A 73 -19.99 26.43 10.37
CA ASP A 73 -18.99 27.48 10.19
C ASP A 73 -18.19 27.61 11.50
N SER A 74 -16.92 27.32 11.48
CA SER A 74 -16.05 27.42 12.66
C SER A 74 -15.81 28.87 13.10
N GLY A 75 -16.05 29.84 12.24
CA GLY A 75 -15.43 31.17 12.39
C GLY A 75 -13.92 31.08 12.22
N GLU A 76 -13.25 32.20 12.43
CA GLU A 76 -11.78 32.25 12.50
C GLU A 76 -11.30 31.58 13.78
N ASP A 77 -10.56 30.47 13.64
CA ASP A 77 -10.01 29.69 14.75
C ASP A 77 -8.48 29.78 14.71
N ASP A 78 -7.89 30.47 15.67
CA ASP A 78 -6.44 30.66 15.80
C ASP A 78 -5.71 29.40 16.36
N LYS A 79 -6.46 28.38 16.75
CA LYS A 79 -5.94 27.08 17.22
C LYS A 79 -6.16 25.94 16.23
N ALA A 80 -6.74 26.24 15.08
CA ALA A 80 -7.03 25.23 14.07
C ALA A 80 -5.75 24.53 13.59
N SER A 81 -5.72 23.21 13.71
CA SER A 81 -4.63 22.39 13.14
C SER A 81 -4.99 21.94 11.74
N SER A 82 -4.11 22.18 10.78
CA SER A 82 -4.31 21.73 9.41
C SER A 82 -4.10 20.22 9.23
N LEU A 83 -3.58 19.53 10.26
CA LEU A 83 -3.42 18.06 10.27
C LEU A 83 -4.69 17.34 10.74
N PHE A 84 -5.44 17.96 11.63
CA PHE A 84 -6.54 17.31 12.34
C PHE A 84 -7.53 18.37 12.84
N TYR A 85 -8.63 18.52 12.09
CA TYR A 85 -9.72 19.40 12.49
C TYR A 85 -11.05 18.65 12.52
N PRO A 86 -11.44 18.08 13.67
CA PRO A 86 -12.68 17.32 13.80
C PRO A 86 -13.90 18.24 13.85
N VAL A 87 -14.90 17.93 13.03
CA VAL A 87 -16.19 18.63 13.04
C VAL A 87 -17.30 17.61 13.27
N LYS A 88 -18.15 17.85 14.23
CA LYS A 88 -19.33 17.01 14.46
C LYS A 88 -20.46 17.45 13.55
N LEU A 89 -20.85 16.59 12.61
CA LEU A 89 -21.98 16.79 11.70
C LEU A 89 -23.00 15.66 11.87
N ASP A 90 -24.26 16.01 11.79
CA ASP A 90 -25.33 15.01 11.69
C ASP A 90 -25.51 14.69 10.20
N LEU A 91 -24.90 13.59 9.76
CA LEU A 91 -24.87 13.19 8.35
C LEU A 91 -26.10 12.35 7.99
N GLU A 92 -26.82 12.77 6.96
CA GLU A 92 -27.94 12.02 6.40
C GLU A 92 -27.46 10.97 5.36
N PRO A 93 -28.19 9.88 5.15
CA PRO A 93 -27.89 8.90 4.09
C PRO A 93 -27.95 9.54 2.70
N ARG A 94 -27.13 9.03 1.77
CA ARG A 94 -27.16 9.37 0.33
C ARG A 94 -27.09 10.88 0.04
N THR A 95 -26.39 11.63 0.91
CA THR A 95 -26.38 13.09 0.90
C THR A 95 -24.98 13.60 0.57
N ARG A 96 -24.91 14.53 -0.36
CA ARG A 96 -23.69 15.25 -0.70
C ARG A 96 -23.59 16.53 0.12
N TYR A 97 -22.43 16.72 0.74
CA TYR A 97 -22.02 17.89 1.50
C TYR A 97 -20.88 18.57 0.77
N TYR A 98 -20.84 19.89 0.83
CA TYR A 98 -19.80 20.72 0.23
C TYR A 98 -19.04 21.45 1.33
N TRP A 99 -17.77 21.68 1.14
CA TRP A 99 -16.97 22.34 2.15
C TRP A 99 -15.77 23.05 1.55
N ASN A 100 -15.26 24.03 2.26
CA ASN A 100 -13.99 24.68 1.99
C ASN A 100 -13.29 25.08 3.29
N VAL A 101 -12.02 25.39 3.17
CA VAL A 101 -11.21 25.96 4.23
C VAL A 101 -10.63 27.30 3.78
N GLU A 102 -10.63 28.27 4.68
CA GLU A 102 -9.93 29.54 4.55
C GLU A 102 -8.79 29.56 5.56
N ALA A 103 -7.60 29.97 5.16
CA ALA A 103 -6.45 30.08 6.06
C ALA A 103 -5.79 31.45 5.91
N GLY A 104 -5.43 32.05 7.06
CA GLY A 104 -4.68 33.31 7.14
C GLY A 104 -3.23 33.06 7.53
N SER A 105 -2.30 33.89 7.06
CA SER A 105 -0.90 33.89 7.45
C SER A 105 -0.57 35.03 8.43
N ASP A 106 0.58 34.91 9.10
CA ASP A 106 1.14 35.95 9.97
C ASP A 106 1.64 37.19 9.20
N ALA A 107 1.73 37.12 7.88
CA ALA A 107 1.97 38.28 7.00
C ALA A 107 0.68 39.00 6.57
N GLY A 108 -0.51 38.49 6.97
CA GLY A 108 -1.81 39.07 6.65
C GLY A 108 -2.39 38.60 5.32
N GLU A 109 -1.81 37.59 4.69
CA GLU A 109 -2.39 36.94 3.50
C GLU A 109 -3.56 36.04 3.90
N THR A 110 -4.47 35.83 2.96
CA THR A 110 -5.59 34.90 3.12
C THR A 110 -5.78 34.09 1.84
N ALA A 111 -5.98 32.79 1.99
CA ALA A 111 -6.34 31.89 0.89
C ALA A 111 -7.60 31.09 1.26
N VAL A 112 -8.41 30.81 0.24
CA VAL A 112 -9.58 29.92 0.37
C VAL A 112 -9.39 28.75 -0.59
N SER A 113 -9.63 27.53 -0.12
CA SER A 113 -9.58 26.34 -0.99
C SER A 113 -10.70 26.37 -2.03
N GLU A 114 -10.51 25.60 -3.09
CA GLU A 114 -11.66 25.22 -3.94
C GLU A 114 -12.72 24.53 -3.06
N VAL A 115 -13.98 24.61 -3.50
CA VAL A 115 -15.06 23.88 -2.84
C VAL A 115 -14.90 22.41 -3.11
N GLN A 116 -14.73 21.66 -2.04
CA GLN A 116 -14.67 20.20 -2.04
C GLN A 116 -16.03 19.60 -1.70
N PHE A 117 -16.19 18.30 -1.90
CA PHE A 117 -17.39 17.61 -1.44
C PHE A 117 -17.05 16.28 -0.73
N PHE A 118 -18.03 15.75 -0.03
CA PHE A 118 -18.11 14.35 0.33
C PHE A 118 -19.57 13.92 0.24
N GLU A 119 -19.79 12.67 -0.17
CA GLU A 119 -21.15 12.11 -0.30
C GLU A 119 -21.25 10.83 0.52
N THR A 120 -22.21 10.77 1.43
CA THR A 120 -22.47 9.60 2.25
C THR A 120 -23.06 8.46 1.44
N GLY A 121 -22.76 7.21 1.84
CA GLY A 121 -23.46 6.03 1.36
C GLY A 121 -24.85 5.89 1.99
N LYS A 122 -25.35 4.66 2.02
CA LYS A 122 -26.67 4.34 2.60
C LYS A 122 -26.71 4.44 4.13
N ARG A 123 -25.55 4.42 4.79
CA ARG A 123 -25.45 4.42 6.24
C ARG A 123 -26.34 3.32 6.86
N ASN A 124 -27.24 3.71 7.75
CA ASN A 124 -28.19 2.79 8.40
C ASN A 124 -29.48 2.57 7.61
N GLU A 125 -29.58 3.06 6.38
CA GLU A 125 -30.77 2.90 5.56
C GLU A 125 -30.91 1.45 5.09
N ALA A 126 -32.09 0.87 5.29
CA ALA A 126 -32.36 -0.49 4.91
C ALA A 126 -32.33 -0.67 3.38
N TRP A 127 -31.82 -1.80 2.92
CA TRP A 127 -31.86 -2.17 1.51
C TRP A 127 -33.28 -2.64 1.13
N THR A 128 -33.84 -2.11 0.05
CA THR A 128 -35.06 -2.59 -0.58
C THR A 128 -34.74 -3.72 -1.55
N GLY A 129 -33.60 -3.63 -2.24
CA GLY A 129 -33.03 -4.70 -3.05
C GLY A 129 -32.74 -5.94 -2.22
N LYS A 130 -32.86 -7.11 -2.85
CA LYS A 130 -32.59 -8.42 -2.24
C LYS A 130 -31.36 -9.05 -2.87
N TRP A 131 -30.68 -9.88 -2.10
CA TRP A 131 -29.61 -10.72 -2.66
C TRP A 131 -30.19 -11.70 -3.66
N ILE A 132 -29.66 -11.68 -4.88
CA ILE A 132 -30.04 -12.56 -5.98
C ILE A 132 -28.83 -13.35 -6.47
N SER A 133 -29.11 -14.51 -7.06
CA SER A 133 -28.16 -15.45 -7.65
C SER A 133 -28.71 -16.01 -8.96
N CYS A 134 -28.01 -16.98 -9.56
CA CYS A 134 -28.39 -17.67 -10.79
C CYS A 134 -28.18 -19.18 -10.66
N ASP A 135 -28.57 -19.95 -11.69
CA ASP A 135 -28.38 -21.42 -11.68
C ASP A 135 -26.88 -21.77 -11.55
N SER A 136 -26.53 -22.52 -10.54
CA SER A 136 -25.15 -22.94 -10.24
C SER A 136 -24.61 -24.04 -11.15
N LYS A 137 -25.44 -24.67 -11.98
CA LYS A 137 -25.04 -25.74 -12.90
C LYS A 137 -24.28 -25.22 -14.13
N GLU A 138 -24.50 -23.96 -14.49
CA GLU A 138 -23.79 -23.31 -15.56
C GLU A 138 -22.61 -22.51 -15.01
N ASN A 139 -21.40 -22.78 -15.45
CA ASN A 139 -20.16 -22.16 -14.96
C ASN A 139 -19.72 -20.90 -15.70
N ARG A 140 -20.36 -20.60 -16.86
CA ARG A 140 -20.07 -19.35 -17.57
C ARG A 140 -20.48 -18.15 -16.72
N HIS A 141 -19.64 -17.15 -16.67
CA HIS A 141 -19.87 -15.96 -15.85
C HIS A 141 -21.17 -15.25 -16.22
N PRO A 142 -22.02 -14.87 -15.24
CA PRO A 142 -23.31 -14.28 -15.49
C PRO A 142 -23.25 -12.76 -15.65
N TYR A 143 -24.02 -12.22 -16.59
CA TYR A 143 -24.56 -10.87 -16.54
C TYR A 143 -25.92 -10.90 -15.88
N PHE A 144 -26.09 -10.13 -14.82
CA PHE A 144 -27.41 -9.80 -14.29
C PHE A 144 -27.90 -8.53 -14.98
N GLU A 145 -29.07 -8.60 -15.61
CA GLU A 145 -29.58 -7.55 -16.49
C GLU A 145 -30.94 -7.03 -16.02
N LYS A 146 -31.08 -5.69 -16.06
CA LYS A 146 -32.34 -5.00 -15.79
C LYS A 146 -32.53 -3.84 -16.75
N GLU A 147 -33.62 -3.82 -17.47
CA GLU A 147 -34.01 -2.68 -18.28
C GLU A 147 -34.44 -1.52 -17.36
N ILE A 148 -33.85 -0.37 -17.57
CA ILE A 148 -34.15 0.87 -16.87
C ILE A 148 -34.92 1.78 -17.80
N VAL A 149 -36.15 2.16 -17.39
CA VAL A 149 -37.01 3.07 -18.12
C VAL A 149 -37.42 4.19 -17.17
N PRO A 150 -36.67 5.31 -17.12
CA PRO A 150 -37.01 6.42 -16.23
C PRO A 150 -38.40 6.96 -16.53
N ALA A 151 -39.22 7.15 -15.50
CA ALA A 151 -40.59 7.64 -15.69
C ALA A 151 -40.65 9.14 -16.03
N LYS A 152 -39.57 9.89 -15.70
CA LYS A 152 -39.46 11.34 -15.86
C LYS A 152 -38.02 11.74 -16.17
N GLU A 153 -37.77 13.03 -16.33
CA GLU A 153 -36.42 13.60 -16.46
C GLU A 153 -35.61 13.35 -15.18
N VAL A 154 -34.46 12.65 -15.32
CA VAL A 154 -33.54 12.31 -14.21
C VAL A 154 -32.64 13.48 -13.90
N ALA A 155 -32.72 14.01 -12.69
CA ALA A 155 -31.82 15.06 -12.18
C ALA A 155 -30.58 14.49 -11.48
N LYS A 156 -30.72 13.34 -10.81
CA LYS A 156 -29.63 12.66 -10.10
C LYS A 156 -29.90 11.17 -10.07
N ALA A 157 -28.86 10.35 -10.33
CA ALA A 157 -28.92 8.91 -10.16
C ALA A 157 -27.70 8.37 -9.43
N ARG A 158 -27.93 7.46 -8.45
CA ARG A 158 -26.89 6.77 -7.71
C ARG A 158 -27.16 5.28 -7.72
N LEU A 159 -26.12 4.53 -8.09
CA LEU A 159 -26.11 3.08 -8.03
C LEU A 159 -25.29 2.63 -6.81
N TYR A 160 -25.91 1.93 -5.89
CA TYR A 160 -25.30 1.22 -4.77
C TYR A 160 -25.26 -0.25 -5.11
N VAL A 161 -24.07 -0.86 -5.15
CA VAL A 161 -23.91 -2.22 -5.68
C VAL A 161 -22.81 -3.00 -4.97
N CYS A 162 -23.08 -4.27 -4.75
CA CYS A 162 -22.11 -5.27 -4.32
C CYS A 162 -22.33 -6.59 -5.03
N GLY A 163 -21.33 -7.08 -5.72
CA GLY A 163 -21.32 -8.38 -6.40
C GLY A 163 -20.25 -9.29 -5.81
N LEU A 164 -20.65 -10.50 -5.44
CA LEU A 164 -19.73 -11.52 -4.91
C LEU A 164 -19.62 -12.68 -5.94
N GLY A 165 -18.42 -13.01 -6.48
CA GLY A 165 -17.02 -12.64 -6.15
C GLY A 165 -16.57 -11.26 -6.62
N LEU A 166 -16.17 -11.04 -7.86
CA LEU A 166 -15.87 -9.72 -8.42
C LEU A 166 -16.98 -9.28 -9.34
N TYR A 167 -17.07 -7.97 -9.62
CA TYR A 167 -18.08 -7.49 -10.55
C TYR A 167 -17.63 -6.29 -11.37
N GLU A 168 -18.25 -6.10 -12.51
CA GLU A 168 -18.18 -4.92 -13.34
C GLU A 168 -19.60 -4.48 -13.72
N VAL A 169 -19.83 -3.16 -13.74
CA VAL A 169 -21.14 -2.57 -14.09
C VAL A 169 -21.08 -1.96 -15.48
N TYR A 170 -22.16 -2.14 -16.23
CA TYR A 170 -22.37 -1.57 -17.56
C TYR A 170 -23.76 -0.97 -17.67
N VAL A 171 -23.89 0.13 -18.40
CA VAL A 171 -25.17 0.59 -18.94
C VAL A 171 -25.07 0.50 -20.45
N ASP A 172 -25.92 -0.32 -21.04
CA ASP A 172 -25.77 -0.82 -22.41
C ASP A 172 -24.40 -1.48 -22.59
N GLU A 173 -23.54 -0.98 -23.49
CA GLU A 173 -22.19 -1.48 -23.70
C GLU A 173 -21.11 -0.63 -23.00
N LYS A 174 -21.50 0.46 -22.30
CA LYS A 174 -20.56 1.37 -21.65
C LYS A 174 -20.32 0.92 -20.22
N ARG A 175 -19.06 0.67 -19.87
CA ARG A 175 -18.64 0.39 -18.49
C ARG A 175 -18.85 1.61 -17.59
N VAL A 176 -19.39 1.38 -16.40
CA VAL A 176 -19.55 2.38 -15.34
C VAL A 176 -18.32 2.37 -14.45
N GLY A 177 -17.70 3.54 -14.29
CA GLY A 177 -16.47 3.69 -13.52
C GLY A 177 -15.25 3.07 -14.21
N ASP A 178 -14.10 3.19 -13.53
CA ASP A 178 -12.80 2.74 -14.01
C ASP A 178 -12.09 1.80 -13.01
N GLU A 179 -12.82 1.37 -11.99
CA GLU A 179 -12.31 0.50 -10.94
C GLU A 179 -12.23 -0.96 -11.37
N TYR A 180 -11.20 -1.66 -10.89
CA TYR A 180 -10.99 -3.09 -11.05
C TYR A 180 -11.07 -3.79 -9.70
N LEU A 181 -11.39 -5.09 -9.71
CA LEU A 181 -11.40 -5.97 -8.54
C LEU A 181 -12.43 -5.62 -7.45
N THR A 182 -13.46 -4.82 -7.79
CA THR A 182 -14.58 -4.57 -6.88
C THR A 182 -15.36 -5.87 -6.58
N PRO A 183 -15.86 -6.09 -5.35
CA PRO A 183 -15.94 -5.20 -4.19
C PRO A 183 -14.71 -5.21 -3.28
N TYR A 184 -13.57 -5.72 -3.76
CA TYR A 184 -12.29 -5.79 -3.08
C TYR A 184 -12.12 -6.96 -2.11
N SER A 185 -10.92 -7.06 -1.51
CA SER A 185 -10.54 -8.16 -0.62
C SER A 185 -10.94 -7.86 0.82
N ASN A 186 -11.77 -8.74 1.38
CA ASN A 186 -12.21 -8.68 2.78
C ASN A 186 -12.24 -10.09 3.37
N ASP A 187 -12.34 -10.21 4.68
CA ASP A 187 -12.98 -11.38 5.24
C ASP A 187 -14.50 -11.27 5.05
N TYR A 188 -15.02 -11.93 4.01
CA TYR A 188 -16.44 -11.88 3.66
C TYR A 188 -17.35 -12.60 4.67
N ASN A 189 -16.79 -13.25 5.69
CA ASN A 189 -17.57 -13.74 6.81
C ASN A 189 -17.83 -12.66 7.86
N GLU A 190 -16.99 -11.61 7.90
CA GLU A 190 -17.07 -10.55 8.89
C GLU A 190 -17.73 -9.29 8.33
N TRP A 191 -17.34 -8.86 7.12
CA TRP A 191 -17.93 -7.70 6.47
C TRP A 191 -17.77 -7.73 4.96
N VAL A 192 -18.65 -6.97 4.28
CA VAL A 192 -18.70 -6.86 2.83
C VAL A 192 -18.89 -5.39 2.46
N GLN A 193 -18.16 -4.92 1.46
CA GLN A 193 -18.25 -3.54 0.98
C GLN A 193 -19.19 -3.43 -0.22
N TYR A 194 -19.98 -2.36 -0.26
CA TYR A 194 -20.64 -1.93 -1.49
C TYR A 194 -19.99 -0.65 -2.02
N GLN A 195 -20.04 -0.45 -3.34
CA GLN A 195 -19.60 0.75 -4.01
C GLN A 195 -20.78 1.62 -4.38
N THR A 196 -20.53 2.92 -4.50
CA THR A 196 -21.50 3.92 -4.94
C THR A 196 -21.01 4.56 -6.23
N TYR A 197 -21.85 4.58 -7.26
CA TYR A 197 -21.54 5.20 -8.56
C TYR A 197 -22.54 6.29 -8.90
N ASP A 198 -22.03 7.41 -9.41
CA ASP A 198 -22.86 8.40 -10.10
C ASP A 198 -23.15 7.90 -11.53
N VAL A 199 -24.38 7.58 -11.80
CA VAL A 199 -24.82 7.05 -13.09
C VAL A 199 -25.87 7.96 -13.74
N THR A 200 -25.89 9.23 -13.34
CA THR A 200 -26.90 10.21 -13.77
C THR A 200 -26.96 10.33 -15.29
N GLU A 201 -25.81 10.43 -15.94
CA GLU A 201 -25.74 10.54 -17.41
C GLU A 201 -26.17 9.25 -18.11
N GLU A 202 -25.68 8.11 -17.61
CA GLU A 202 -25.87 6.79 -18.20
C GLU A 202 -27.35 6.37 -18.19
N VAL A 203 -28.07 6.64 -17.12
CA VAL A 203 -29.50 6.25 -16.96
C VAL A 203 -30.48 7.39 -17.23
N SER A 204 -30.03 8.51 -17.80
CA SER A 204 -30.91 9.62 -18.19
C SER A 204 -31.93 9.24 -19.27
N LYS A 205 -31.71 8.13 -19.96
CA LYS A 205 -32.54 7.53 -21.01
C LYS A 205 -32.81 6.07 -20.69
N GLN A 206 -33.75 5.49 -21.40
CA GLN A 206 -33.96 4.04 -21.40
C GLN A 206 -32.65 3.32 -21.78
N GLY A 207 -32.25 2.33 -20.99
CA GLY A 207 -31.04 1.55 -21.21
C GLY A 207 -31.05 0.24 -20.42
N MET A 208 -30.09 -0.61 -20.69
CA MET A 208 -29.93 -1.90 -20.02
C MET A 208 -28.81 -1.80 -18.97
N LEU A 209 -29.18 -1.84 -17.70
CA LEU A 209 -28.20 -1.99 -16.59
C LEU A 209 -27.75 -3.44 -16.54
N ARG A 210 -26.44 -3.67 -16.62
CA ARG A 210 -25.81 -5.00 -16.57
C ARG A 210 -24.74 -5.06 -15.50
N VAL A 211 -24.70 -6.14 -14.75
CA VAL A 211 -23.64 -6.43 -13.79
C VAL A 211 -23.05 -7.78 -14.13
N LEU A 212 -21.79 -7.77 -14.60
CA LEU A 212 -21.02 -8.98 -14.89
C LEU A 212 -20.31 -9.42 -13.62
N LEU A 213 -20.40 -10.71 -13.24
CA LEU A 213 -19.74 -11.25 -12.06
C LEU A 213 -18.65 -12.25 -12.42
N GLY A 214 -17.52 -12.15 -11.68
CA GLY A 214 -16.40 -13.09 -11.70
C GLY A 214 -16.25 -13.86 -10.39
N ASN A 215 -15.29 -14.77 -10.33
CA ASN A 215 -15.10 -15.60 -9.14
C ASN A 215 -14.37 -14.87 -8.00
N GLY A 216 -13.26 -14.21 -8.30
CA GLY A 216 -12.48 -13.38 -7.37
C GLY A 216 -12.07 -14.10 -6.07
N TRP A 217 -11.91 -13.33 -5.00
CA TRP A 217 -11.58 -13.86 -3.67
C TRP A 217 -12.73 -14.64 -3.04
N TYR A 218 -13.98 -14.34 -3.39
CA TYR A 218 -15.16 -14.94 -2.76
C TYR A 218 -15.38 -16.38 -3.21
N LYS A 219 -15.37 -16.65 -4.53
CA LYS A 219 -15.80 -17.92 -5.12
C LYS A 219 -14.66 -18.78 -5.68
N ALA A 220 -13.47 -18.21 -5.90
CA ALA A 220 -12.32 -18.95 -6.41
C ALA A 220 -11.45 -19.54 -5.30
N ARG A 221 -10.55 -20.46 -5.67
CA ARG A 221 -9.47 -20.88 -4.78
C ARG A 221 -8.56 -19.71 -4.44
N PHE A 222 -8.22 -19.54 -3.18
CA PHE A 222 -7.32 -18.49 -2.71
C PHE A 222 -6.65 -18.87 -1.39
N GLY A 223 -5.45 -18.32 -1.11
CA GLY A 223 -4.67 -18.60 0.09
C GLY A 223 -4.12 -20.03 0.12
N PHE A 224 -3.66 -20.46 1.28
CA PHE A 224 -3.09 -21.81 1.45
C PHE A 224 -4.13 -22.94 1.41
N SER A 225 -5.42 -22.63 1.46
CA SER A 225 -6.51 -23.57 1.17
C SER A 225 -6.72 -23.80 -0.33
N ALA A 226 -5.90 -23.19 -1.18
CA ALA A 226 -6.01 -23.23 -2.64
C ALA A 226 -5.78 -24.62 -3.27
N PHE A 227 -5.45 -25.64 -2.49
CA PHE A 227 -5.39 -27.04 -2.96
C PHE A 227 -6.77 -27.66 -3.20
N GLU A 228 -7.85 -27.06 -2.68
CA GLU A 228 -9.21 -27.44 -2.99
C GLU A 228 -9.76 -26.53 -4.08
N ASP A 229 -10.31 -27.09 -5.14
CA ASP A 229 -10.87 -26.34 -6.27
C ASP A 229 -12.27 -25.78 -5.93
N LYS A 230 -12.37 -25.08 -4.81
CA LYS A 230 -13.61 -24.42 -4.35
C LYS A 230 -13.28 -23.10 -3.66
N GLY A 231 -14.27 -22.21 -3.64
CA GLY A 231 -14.18 -20.92 -2.95
C GLY A 231 -14.08 -21.07 -1.44
N PHE A 232 -13.23 -20.27 -0.81
CA PHE A 232 -13.08 -20.26 0.64
C PHE A 232 -14.33 -19.70 1.33
N TYR A 233 -14.90 -18.61 0.80
CA TYR A 233 -16.04 -17.93 1.41
C TYR A 233 -17.41 -18.38 0.87
N GLY A 234 -17.49 -18.80 -0.39
CA GLY A 234 -18.74 -19.24 -1.02
C GLY A 234 -18.56 -19.87 -2.38
N ASN A 235 -19.64 -20.50 -2.88
CA ASN A 235 -19.65 -21.23 -4.16
C ASN A 235 -20.67 -20.67 -5.17
N GLU A 236 -21.39 -19.62 -4.80
CA GLU A 236 -22.41 -18.97 -5.65
C GLU A 236 -22.02 -17.54 -5.97
N TRP A 237 -22.35 -17.07 -7.16
CA TRP A 237 -22.35 -15.64 -7.43
C TRP A 237 -23.54 -14.99 -6.74
N LYS A 238 -23.33 -13.86 -6.08
CA LYS A 238 -24.39 -13.11 -5.39
C LYS A 238 -24.34 -11.65 -5.80
N LEU A 239 -25.49 -11.05 -5.97
CA LEU A 239 -25.62 -9.64 -6.31
C LEU A 239 -26.67 -8.97 -5.43
N ILE A 240 -26.36 -7.80 -4.91
CA ILE A 240 -27.32 -6.83 -4.40
C ILE A 240 -27.05 -5.46 -5.04
N ALA A 241 -28.08 -4.80 -5.51
CA ALA A 241 -27.97 -3.46 -6.07
C ALA A 241 -29.25 -2.66 -5.85
N GLU A 242 -29.09 -1.35 -5.74
CA GLU A 242 -30.17 -0.37 -5.77
C GLU A 242 -29.77 0.83 -6.62
N LEU A 243 -30.58 1.15 -7.61
CA LEU A 243 -30.51 2.37 -8.38
C LEU A 243 -31.53 3.36 -7.81
N HIS A 244 -31.05 4.46 -7.24
CA HIS A 244 -31.85 5.56 -6.74
C HIS A 244 -31.90 6.67 -7.78
N LEU A 245 -33.10 6.98 -8.30
CA LEU A 245 -33.38 8.05 -9.22
C LEU A 245 -34.05 9.20 -8.49
N THR A 246 -33.53 10.40 -8.63
CA THR A 246 -34.19 11.65 -8.23
C THR A 246 -34.56 12.39 -9.52
N TYR A 247 -35.82 12.67 -9.71
CA TYR A 247 -36.34 13.35 -10.90
C TYR A 247 -36.29 14.85 -10.75
N ALA A 248 -36.39 15.58 -11.88
CA ALA A 248 -36.35 17.03 -11.90
C ALA A 248 -37.49 17.72 -11.09
N ASP A 249 -38.59 17.02 -10.85
CA ASP A 249 -39.67 17.49 -9.99
C ASP A 249 -39.49 17.15 -8.50
N GLY A 250 -38.34 16.59 -8.14
CA GLY A 250 -37.97 16.18 -6.78
C GLY A 250 -38.56 14.86 -6.31
N SER A 251 -39.34 14.17 -7.14
CA SER A 251 -39.81 12.81 -6.81
C SER A 251 -38.70 11.78 -6.97
N GLU A 252 -38.77 10.70 -6.19
CA GLU A 252 -37.78 9.63 -6.17
C GLU A 252 -38.33 8.29 -6.62
N GLU A 253 -37.50 7.46 -7.22
CA GLU A 253 -37.76 6.07 -7.55
C GLU A 253 -36.56 5.21 -7.18
N VAL A 254 -36.81 4.00 -6.64
CA VAL A 254 -35.78 3.03 -6.32
C VAL A 254 -36.01 1.74 -7.09
N ILE A 255 -34.99 1.32 -7.84
CA ILE A 255 -34.99 0.05 -8.58
C ILE A 255 -33.96 -0.88 -7.92
N GLY A 256 -34.43 -1.83 -7.13
CA GLY A 256 -33.62 -2.82 -6.43
C GLY A 256 -33.47 -4.14 -7.18
N THR A 257 -32.53 -4.95 -6.75
CA THR A 257 -32.42 -6.35 -7.21
C THR A 257 -33.55 -7.19 -6.67
N ASP A 258 -34.17 -7.96 -7.57
CA ASP A 258 -35.26 -8.92 -7.30
C ASP A 258 -35.36 -9.98 -8.41
N GLU A 259 -36.36 -10.85 -8.35
CA GLU A 259 -36.59 -11.93 -9.36
C GLU A 259 -37.04 -11.43 -10.73
N SER A 260 -37.25 -10.12 -10.92
CA SER A 260 -37.52 -9.54 -12.25
C SER A 260 -36.28 -9.30 -13.08
N TRP A 261 -35.09 -9.40 -12.44
CA TRP A 261 -33.83 -9.36 -13.14
C TRP A 261 -33.64 -10.63 -13.97
N GLN A 262 -32.96 -10.47 -15.11
CA GLN A 262 -32.63 -11.58 -16.01
C GLN A 262 -31.12 -11.89 -15.89
N VAL A 263 -30.77 -13.12 -16.24
CA VAL A 263 -29.40 -13.59 -16.25
C VAL A 263 -29.04 -14.06 -17.66
N ARG A 264 -28.01 -13.43 -18.23
CA ARG A 264 -27.37 -13.82 -19.49
C ARG A 264 -26.01 -14.41 -19.19
N ARG A 265 -25.66 -15.52 -19.83
CA ARG A 265 -24.33 -16.10 -19.70
C ARG A 265 -23.37 -15.44 -20.70
N SER A 266 -22.22 -15.00 -20.18
CA SER A 266 -21.15 -14.38 -20.96
C SER A 266 -20.34 -15.42 -21.74
N LYS A 267 -19.35 -14.96 -22.48
CA LYS A 267 -18.35 -15.81 -23.14
C LYS A 267 -17.16 -16.17 -22.22
N ILE A 268 -17.12 -15.65 -21.00
CA ILE A 268 -16.11 -16.01 -20.02
C ILE A 268 -16.50 -17.33 -19.38
N ALA A 269 -15.72 -18.37 -19.70
CA ALA A 269 -15.96 -19.74 -19.24
C ALA A 269 -15.35 -20.01 -17.86
N PHE A 270 -14.29 -19.27 -17.50
CA PHE A 270 -13.55 -19.43 -16.24
C PHE A 270 -12.81 -18.15 -15.87
N SER A 271 -12.70 -17.86 -14.58
CA SER A 271 -11.75 -16.91 -14.03
C SER A 271 -11.28 -17.32 -12.64
N ASN A 272 -10.04 -16.95 -12.32
CA ASN A 272 -9.43 -17.15 -11.01
C ASN A 272 -8.28 -16.16 -10.88
N LEU A 273 -8.05 -15.63 -9.67
CA LEU A 273 -6.95 -14.67 -9.45
C LEU A 273 -5.58 -15.28 -9.76
N TYR A 274 -5.35 -16.55 -9.40
CA TYR A 274 -4.07 -17.22 -9.63
C TYR A 274 -3.93 -17.77 -11.05
N ASP A 275 -5.02 -18.36 -11.58
CA ASP A 275 -4.95 -19.10 -12.84
C ASP A 275 -5.20 -18.23 -14.06
N GLY A 276 -5.93 -17.11 -13.89
CA GLY A 276 -6.25 -16.21 -14.98
C GLY A 276 -7.69 -16.31 -15.49
N GLU A 277 -7.91 -16.12 -16.79
CA GLU A 277 -9.25 -16.07 -17.38
C GLU A 277 -9.30 -16.84 -18.71
N HIS A 278 -10.40 -17.56 -18.92
CA HIS A 278 -10.67 -18.25 -20.18
C HIS A 278 -11.92 -17.67 -20.83
N ARG A 279 -11.80 -17.22 -22.06
CA ARG A 279 -12.89 -16.70 -22.88
C ARG A 279 -13.02 -17.52 -24.16
N ASP A 280 -14.23 -17.92 -24.51
CA ASP A 280 -14.55 -18.70 -25.72
C ASP A 280 -15.71 -18.06 -26.47
N ASP A 281 -15.40 -17.32 -27.53
CA ASP A 281 -16.38 -16.62 -28.33
C ASP A 281 -17.16 -17.54 -29.29
N THR A 282 -16.72 -18.81 -29.46
CA THR A 282 -17.45 -19.82 -30.24
C THR A 282 -18.63 -20.44 -29.49
N LEU A 283 -18.74 -20.21 -28.16
CA LEU A 283 -19.86 -20.71 -27.38
C LEU A 283 -21.19 -20.17 -27.87
N SER A 284 -22.17 -21.04 -27.97
CA SER A 284 -23.54 -20.63 -28.34
C SER A 284 -24.18 -19.79 -27.24
N GLU A 285 -25.08 -18.88 -27.66
CA GLU A 285 -25.96 -18.19 -26.73
C GLU A 285 -26.85 -19.18 -25.99
N LEU A 286 -27.03 -18.96 -24.70
CA LEU A 286 -28.00 -19.71 -23.88
C LEU A 286 -29.29 -18.90 -23.70
N PRO A 287 -30.43 -19.56 -23.46
CA PRO A 287 -31.64 -18.87 -23.07
C PRO A 287 -31.45 -17.99 -21.85
N LEU A 288 -32.14 -16.85 -21.79
CA LEU A 288 -32.18 -16.01 -20.62
C LEU A 288 -32.78 -16.77 -19.44
N GLU A 289 -32.11 -16.69 -18.31
CA GLU A 289 -32.59 -17.22 -17.05
C GLU A 289 -33.25 -16.09 -16.22
N LYS A 290 -34.05 -16.45 -15.24
CA LYS A 290 -34.49 -15.52 -14.21
C LYS A 290 -33.51 -15.55 -13.05
N ALA A 291 -33.22 -14.39 -12.49
CA ALA A 291 -32.55 -14.32 -11.20
C ALA A 291 -33.41 -14.99 -10.12
N VAL A 292 -32.74 -15.56 -9.11
CA VAL A 292 -33.42 -16.22 -7.97
C VAL A 292 -32.91 -15.58 -6.66
N PHE A 293 -33.77 -15.52 -5.67
CA PHE A 293 -33.33 -15.05 -4.35
C PHE A 293 -32.32 -16.03 -3.76
N CYS A 294 -31.33 -15.47 -3.06
CA CYS A 294 -30.35 -16.24 -2.31
C CYS A 294 -30.16 -15.65 -0.91
N GLU A 295 -29.51 -16.40 -0.04
CA GLU A 295 -29.13 -15.92 1.27
C GLU A 295 -28.04 -14.84 1.17
N ALA A 296 -28.08 -13.85 2.07
CA ALA A 296 -27.04 -12.87 2.21
C ALA A 296 -25.70 -13.54 2.58
N PRO A 297 -24.53 -12.94 2.27
CA PRO A 297 -23.27 -13.38 2.86
C PRO A 297 -23.33 -13.26 4.38
N LYS A 298 -22.42 -13.92 5.09
CA LYS A 298 -22.35 -13.82 6.56
C LYS A 298 -21.93 -12.43 7.04
N GLY A 299 -20.98 -11.82 6.32
CA GLY A 299 -20.45 -10.51 6.68
C GLY A 299 -21.47 -9.39 6.52
N GLU A 300 -21.36 -8.40 7.38
CA GLU A 300 -22.20 -7.19 7.35
C GLU A 300 -21.91 -6.35 6.11
N LEU A 301 -22.97 -6.01 5.34
CA LEU A 301 -22.85 -5.14 4.16
C LEU A 301 -22.77 -3.67 4.60
N THR A 302 -21.63 -3.03 4.35
CA THR A 302 -21.38 -1.64 4.75
C THR A 302 -20.80 -0.80 3.60
N GLU A 303 -20.67 0.51 3.81
CA GLU A 303 -19.98 1.41 2.92
C GLU A 303 -18.51 0.99 2.74
N ARG A 304 -17.98 1.33 1.57
CA ARG A 304 -16.57 1.06 1.24
C ARG A 304 -15.58 1.80 2.14
N MET A 305 -14.45 1.16 2.40
CA MET A 305 -13.23 1.78 2.90
C MET A 305 -12.07 1.66 1.90
N SER A 306 -12.12 0.65 1.03
CA SER A 306 -11.10 0.42 0.01
C SER A 306 -10.99 1.57 -0.97
N LEU A 307 -9.75 2.00 -1.22
CA LEU A 307 -9.45 2.92 -2.31
C LEU A 307 -9.73 2.23 -3.66
N PRO A 308 -10.13 2.98 -4.69
CA PRO A 308 -10.25 2.42 -6.03
C PRO A 308 -8.93 1.79 -6.50
N VAL A 309 -9.00 0.63 -7.14
CA VAL A 309 -7.90 0.06 -7.91
C VAL A 309 -8.12 0.46 -9.35
N THR A 310 -7.26 1.30 -9.90
CA THR A 310 -7.39 1.87 -11.26
C THR A 310 -6.11 1.69 -12.06
N ILE A 311 -6.20 1.80 -13.38
CA ILE A 311 -5.02 1.80 -14.27
C ILE A 311 -4.31 3.14 -14.11
N HIS A 312 -3.02 3.10 -13.77
CA HIS A 312 -2.18 4.28 -13.60
C HIS A 312 -1.17 4.45 -14.72
N GLU A 313 -0.54 3.37 -15.17
CA GLU A 313 0.43 3.39 -16.25
C GLU A 313 0.11 2.36 -17.33
N THR A 314 0.56 2.66 -18.55
CA THR A 314 0.51 1.75 -19.69
C THR A 314 1.91 1.48 -20.20
N PHE A 315 2.19 0.24 -20.56
CA PHE A 315 3.49 -0.21 -21.07
C PHE A 315 3.35 -0.83 -22.46
N GLU A 316 4.13 -0.32 -23.39
CA GLU A 316 4.37 -1.02 -24.66
C GLU A 316 5.54 -1.99 -24.45
N PRO A 317 5.53 -3.17 -25.10
CA PRO A 317 6.68 -4.07 -25.05
C PRO A 317 7.97 -3.37 -25.50
N LYS A 318 9.01 -3.50 -24.71
CA LYS A 318 10.34 -3.03 -25.06
C LYS A 318 10.86 -3.81 -26.29
N GLU A 319 10.65 -5.12 -26.28
CA GLU A 319 11.13 -6.03 -27.31
C GLU A 319 10.19 -7.24 -27.50
N LEU A 320 10.11 -7.76 -28.74
CA LEU A 320 9.55 -9.07 -29.04
C LEU A 320 10.71 -10.05 -29.28
N LEU A 321 10.86 -10.98 -28.39
CA LEU A 321 11.92 -11.98 -28.37
C LEU A 321 11.48 -13.25 -29.11
N HIS A 322 12.40 -13.82 -29.85
CA HIS A 322 12.34 -15.20 -30.37
C HIS A 322 13.29 -16.03 -29.49
N THR A 323 12.77 -16.83 -28.59
CA THR A 323 13.59 -17.58 -27.66
C THR A 323 14.31 -18.75 -28.32
N PRO A 324 15.38 -19.30 -27.69
CA PRO A 324 16.03 -20.51 -28.18
C PRO A 324 15.09 -21.71 -28.34
N ALA A 325 14.02 -21.78 -27.55
CA ALA A 325 12.97 -22.80 -27.64
C ALA A 325 11.94 -22.53 -28.76
N GLY A 326 12.06 -21.40 -29.48
CA GLY A 326 11.15 -21.03 -30.57
C GLY A 326 9.88 -20.33 -30.11
N GLU A 327 9.85 -19.81 -28.87
CA GLU A 327 8.70 -19.10 -28.31
C GLU A 327 8.69 -17.62 -28.74
N LEU A 328 7.51 -17.03 -28.84
CA LEU A 328 7.31 -15.58 -28.95
C LEU A 328 7.05 -14.99 -27.56
N VAL A 329 7.93 -14.11 -27.11
CA VAL A 329 7.91 -13.54 -25.76
C VAL A 329 8.10 -12.02 -25.81
N PHE A 330 7.19 -11.26 -25.24
CA PHE A 330 7.42 -9.85 -25.00
C PHE A 330 8.25 -9.63 -23.74
N ASP A 331 9.30 -8.81 -23.80
CA ASP A 331 9.91 -8.16 -22.65
C ASP A 331 9.28 -6.78 -22.48
N MET A 332 8.57 -6.56 -21.39
CA MET A 332 7.96 -5.26 -21.08
C MET A 332 8.99 -4.23 -20.60
N GLY A 333 10.20 -4.66 -20.23
CA GLY A 333 11.26 -3.81 -19.71
C GLY A 333 11.12 -3.40 -18.26
N GLN A 334 9.91 -3.51 -17.71
CA GLN A 334 9.55 -3.27 -16.30
C GLN A 334 8.62 -4.39 -15.83
N GLU A 335 8.87 -4.88 -14.64
CA GLU A 335 7.92 -5.75 -13.96
C GLU A 335 6.85 -4.90 -13.26
N PHE A 336 5.58 -5.26 -13.46
CA PHE A 336 4.44 -4.55 -12.89
C PHE A 336 3.26 -5.49 -12.63
N THR A 337 2.32 -5.02 -11.83
CA THR A 337 1.04 -5.69 -11.57
C THR A 337 -0.06 -5.09 -12.41
N GLY A 338 -0.90 -5.92 -12.98
CA GLY A 338 -2.07 -5.49 -13.74
C GLY A 338 -2.57 -6.52 -14.72
N ILE A 339 -3.18 -6.03 -15.77
CA ILE A 339 -3.72 -6.78 -16.89
C ILE A 339 -3.09 -6.30 -18.19
N PHE A 340 -3.66 -6.72 -19.31
CA PHE A 340 -3.16 -6.30 -20.62
C PHE A 340 -4.32 -6.06 -21.60
N LYS A 341 -4.00 -5.40 -22.69
CA LYS A 341 -4.80 -5.35 -23.90
C LYS A 341 -4.04 -6.05 -25.03
N LEU A 342 -4.66 -7.03 -25.67
CA LEU A 342 -4.09 -7.78 -26.79
C LEU A 342 -5.01 -7.67 -27.99
N HIS A 343 -4.53 -7.08 -29.07
CA HIS A 343 -5.22 -7.05 -30.36
C HIS A 343 -5.13 -8.42 -31.04
N VAL A 344 -6.24 -8.97 -31.46
CA VAL A 344 -6.32 -10.26 -32.13
C VAL A 344 -7.12 -10.17 -33.43
N ASN A 345 -6.57 -10.77 -34.49
CA ASN A 345 -7.23 -10.98 -35.78
C ASN A 345 -6.80 -12.35 -36.31
N VAL A 346 -7.48 -13.39 -35.86
CA VAL A 346 -7.15 -14.78 -36.15
C VAL A 346 -8.41 -15.55 -36.56
N PRO A 347 -8.29 -16.64 -37.37
CA PRO A 347 -9.45 -17.42 -37.81
C PRO A 347 -10.28 -17.99 -36.66
N ALA A 348 -11.56 -18.23 -36.92
CA ALA A 348 -12.46 -18.89 -35.98
C ALA A 348 -11.91 -20.28 -35.57
N GLY A 349 -12.04 -20.60 -34.27
CA GLY A 349 -11.52 -21.82 -33.66
C GLY A 349 -10.03 -21.75 -33.28
N THR A 350 -9.33 -20.64 -33.59
CA THR A 350 -7.95 -20.47 -33.14
C THR A 350 -7.92 -20.27 -31.64
N LYS A 351 -7.07 -21.04 -30.95
CA LYS A 351 -6.72 -20.85 -29.55
C LYS A 351 -5.55 -19.88 -29.43
N VAL A 352 -5.79 -18.72 -28.84
CA VAL A 352 -4.74 -17.80 -28.39
C VAL A 352 -4.45 -18.08 -26.93
N HIS A 353 -3.18 -18.30 -26.60
CA HIS A 353 -2.73 -18.58 -25.24
C HIS A 353 -1.68 -17.58 -24.82
N VAL A 354 -1.97 -16.84 -23.76
CA VAL A 354 -1.07 -15.86 -23.12
C VAL A 354 -0.63 -16.43 -21.79
N GLN A 355 0.66 -16.42 -21.52
CA GLN A 355 1.23 -16.77 -20.23
C GLN A 355 2.16 -15.65 -19.75
N THR A 356 2.13 -15.34 -18.46
CA THR A 356 2.96 -14.30 -17.84
C THR A 356 4.02 -14.89 -16.96
N GLY A 357 5.14 -14.18 -16.81
CA GLY A 357 6.27 -14.58 -15.97
C GLY A 357 7.16 -13.39 -15.61
N GLU A 358 8.02 -13.60 -14.62
CA GLU A 358 8.90 -12.57 -14.08
C GLU A 358 10.28 -12.54 -14.73
N ILE A 359 10.78 -13.70 -15.18
CA ILE A 359 12.17 -13.89 -15.63
C ILE A 359 12.26 -14.79 -16.88
N LEU A 360 13.40 -14.76 -17.51
CA LEU A 360 13.84 -15.75 -18.47
C LEU A 360 14.86 -16.69 -17.81
N GLN A 361 14.86 -17.96 -18.18
CA GLN A 361 15.91 -18.89 -17.82
C GLN A 361 16.60 -19.44 -19.06
N ARG A 362 17.91 -19.22 -19.17
CA ARG A 362 18.70 -19.59 -20.36
C ARG A 362 18.11 -18.99 -21.63
N GLY A 363 17.54 -17.78 -21.55
CA GLY A 363 16.93 -17.08 -22.68
C GLY A 363 15.52 -17.55 -23.07
N ASN A 364 14.94 -18.52 -22.37
CA ASN A 364 13.59 -19.04 -22.60
C ASN A 364 12.61 -18.49 -21.56
N PHE A 365 11.34 -18.44 -21.91
CA PHE A 365 10.26 -18.12 -20.96
C PHE A 365 10.27 -19.08 -19.78
N TYR A 366 10.04 -18.54 -18.58
CA TYR A 366 10.07 -19.30 -17.34
C TYR A 366 9.01 -18.80 -16.36
N ASN A 367 8.24 -19.72 -15.81
CA ASN A 367 7.18 -19.43 -14.84
C ASN A 367 7.00 -20.52 -13.76
N ASP A 368 7.96 -21.41 -13.58
CA ASP A 368 7.88 -22.46 -12.54
C ASP A 368 7.88 -21.88 -11.10
N ASN A 369 8.45 -20.70 -10.91
CA ASN A 369 8.43 -19.99 -9.63
C ASN A 369 7.07 -19.41 -9.27
N LEU A 370 6.11 -19.44 -10.17
CA LEU A 370 4.71 -19.11 -9.88
C LEU A 370 3.97 -20.22 -9.12
N ARG A 371 4.64 -21.37 -8.91
CA ARG A 371 4.16 -22.56 -8.19
C ARG A 371 2.89 -23.13 -8.84
N SER A 372 1.75 -23.12 -8.13
CA SER A 372 0.50 -23.66 -8.68
C SER A 372 -0.29 -22.65 -9.51
N ALA A 373 0.07 -21.36 -9.49
CA ALA A 373 -0.60 -20.34 -10.29
C ALA A 373 -0.27 -20.51 -11.77
N LYS A 374 -1.30 -20.68 -12.61
CA LYS A 374 -1.09 -20.84 -14.06
C LYS A 374 -0.77 -19.52 -14.73
N SER A 375 -1.32 -18.43 -14.21
CA SER A 375 -1.07 -17.07 -14.67
C SER A 375 -1.22 -16.94 -16.18
N GLU A 376 -2.39 -17.40 -16.70
CA GLU A 376 -2.66 -17.54 -18.12
C GLU A 376 -3.94 -16.82 -18.57
N TYR A 377 -4.03 -16.51 -19.84
CA TYR A 377 -5.27 -16.10 -20.51
C TYR A 377 -5.48 -16.97 -21.73
N ILE A 378 -6.65 -17.60 -21.84
CA ILE A 378 -6.99 -18.45 -22.99
C ILE A 378 -8.18 -17.81 -23.71
N TYR A 379 -8.01 -17.62 -25.02
CA TYR A 379 -9.05 -17.13 -25.90
C TYR A 379 -9.29 -18.08 -27.07
N ILE A 380 -10.55 -18.43 -27.29
CA ILE A 380 -10.97 -19.17 -28.51
C ILE A 380 -11.74 -18.19 -29.40
N SER A 381 -11.16 -17.91 -30.57
CA SER A 381 -11.69 -16.93 -31.51
C SER A 381 -12.93 -17.45 -32.26
N ASP A 382 -13.90 -16.59 -32.48
CA ASP A 382 -15.00 -16.80 -33.46
C ASP A 382 -14.67 -16.25 -34.87
N GLY A 383 -13.48 -15.68 -35.05
CA GLY A 383 -13.02 -15.06 -36.30
C GLY A 383 -13.22 -13.53 -36.32
N THR A 384 -13.79 -12.94 -35.28
CA THR A 384 -13.95 -11.49 -35.16
C THR A 384 -12.65 -10.83 -34.72
N GLU A 385 -12.24 -9.75 -35.41
CA GLU A 385 -11.13 -8.91 -34.98
C GLU A 385 -11.52 -8.10 -33.76
N MET A 386 -10.69 -8.12 -32.68
CA MET A 386 -11.01 -7.44 -31.45
C MET A 386 -9.79 -7.22 -30.53
N ASP A 387 -9.97 -6.38 -29.54
CA ASP A 387 -9.03 -6.22 -28.43
C ASP A 387 -9.51 -7.08 -27.25
N LEU A 388 -8.64 -7.94 -26.74
CA LEU A 388 -8.86 -8.76 -25.56
C LEU A 388 -8.33 -8.03 -24.32
N VAL A 389 -9.14 -7.98 -23.27
CA VAL A 389 -8.77 -7.45 -21.95
C VAL A 389 -9.30 -8.41 -20.90
N PRO A 390 -8.46 -8.94 -19.99
CA PRO A 390 -8.91 -9.73 -18.85
C PRO A 390 -9.80 -8.91 -17.89
N HIS A 391 -10.77 -9.56 -17.22
CA HIS A 391 -11.74 -8.89 -16.35
C HIS A 391 -11.49 -9.17 -14.85
N PHE A 392 -11.40 -10.45 -14.47
CA PHE A 392 -11.50 -10.89 -13.07
C PHE A 392 -10.25 -11.59 -12.56
N THR A 393 -9.11 -11.08 -12.93
CA THR A 393 -7.78 -11.55 -12.54
C THR A 393 -6.79 -10.40 -12.61
N PHE A 394 -5.60 -10.61 -12.08
CA PHE A 394 -4.43 -9.77 -12.33
C PHE A 394 -3.17 -10.62 -12.34
N TYR A 395 -2.14 -10.08 -12.95
CA TYR A 395 -0.86 -10.72 -13.14
C TYR A 395 0.25 -9.81 -12.58
N GLY A 396 1.31 -10.42 -12.04
CA GLY A 396 2.58 -9.75 -11.81
C GLY A 396 3.56 -10.25 -12.87
N TYR A 397 4.10 -9.37 -13.73
CA TYR A 397 4.89 -9.85 -14.86
C TYR A 397 5.81 -8.79 -15.46
N ARG A 398 6.89 -9.31 -16.05
CA ARG A 398 7.74 -8.59 -17.00
C ARG A 398 7.72 -9.25 -18.37
N TYR A 399 7.60 -10.57 -18.43
CA TYR A 399 7.64 -11.33 -19.69
C TYR A 399 6.28 -11.93 -20.00
N VAL A 400 5.90 -11.90 -21.28
CA VAL A 400 4.62 -12.42 -21.76
C VAL A 400 4.85 -13.32 -22.94
N LYS A 401 4.56 -14.61 -22.79
CA LYS A 401 4.59 -15.58 -23.88
C LYS A 401 3.23 -15.65 -24.56
N ILE A 402 3.20 -15.59 -25.88
CA ILE A 402 1.97 -15.65 -26.69
C ILE A 402 2.06 -16.74 -27.74
N GLU A 403 1.03 -17.58 -27.80
CA GLU A 403 0.84 -18.62 -28.79
C GLU A 403 -0.49 -18.40 -29.53
N GLY A 404 -0.57 -18.83 -30.79
CA GLY A 404 -1.80 -18.77 -31.60
C GLY A 404 -1.93 -17.52 -32.47
N ILE A 405 -0.96 -16.61 -32.48
CA ILE A 405 -0.90 -15.42 -33.36
C ILE A 405 0.38 -15.49 -34.18
N PRO A 406 0.32 -15.98 -35.45
CA PRO A 406 1.54 -16.18 -36.25
C PRO A 406 2.32 -14.91 -36.59
N ASP A 407 1.59 -13.81 -36.86
CA ASP A 407 2.16 -12.52 -37.29
C ASP A 407 2.16 -11.49 -36.16
N LEU A 408 2.38 -11.95 -34.90
CA LEU A 408 2.39 -11.12 -33.70
C LEU A 408 3.40 -9.98 -33.82
N LYS A 409 2.95 -8.76 -33.45
CA LYS A 409 3.76 -7.53 -33.46
C LYS A 409 3.76 -6.91 -32.08
N LYS A 410 4.75 -6.03 -31.81
CA LYS A 410 4.84 -5.29 -30.57
C LYS A 410 3.59 -4.44 -30.29
N GLU A 411 3.06 -3.85 -31.34
CA GLU A 411 1.90 -2.94 -31.28
C GLU A 411 0.58 -3.66 -30.93
N ASP A 412 0.56 -4.99 -31.03
CA ASP A 412 -0.62 -5.80 -30.70
C ASP A 412 -0.82 -5.94 -29.18
N PHE A 413 0.19 -5.60 -28.36
CA PHE A 413 0.13 -5.77 -26.92
C PHE A 413 0.37 -4.46 -26.18
N THR A 414 -0.43 -4.21 -25.15
CA THR A 414 -0.25 -3.11 -24.20
C THR A 414 -0.45 -3.64 -22.78
N GLY A 415 0.55 -3.49 -21.93
CA GLY A 415 0.43 -3.76 -20.50
C GLY A 415 -0.30 -2.63 -19.80
N LEU A 416 -1.21 -2.96 -18.90
CA LEU A 416 -2.04 -2.03 -18.14
C LEU A 416 -1.75 -2.23 -16.67
N SER A 417 -0.91 -1.36 -16.08
CA SER A 417 -0.55 -1.42 -14.67
C SER A 417 -1.64 -0.81 -13.81
N TYR A 418 -2.12 -1.55 -12.82
CA TYR A 418 -3.06 -1.03 -11.84
C TYR A 418 -2.68 -1.36 -10.39
N TYR A 419 -3.05 -0.48 -9.49
CA TYR A 419 -2.90 -0.59 -8.04
C TYR A 419 -3.93 0.32 -7.35
N SER A 420 -4.00 0.26 -6.01
CA SER A 420 -4.85 1.14 -5.23
C SER A 420 -4.51 2.60 -5.47
N ASN A 421 -5.52 3.45 -5.58
CA ASN A 421 -5.36 4.87 -5.90
C ASN A 421 -4.72 5.63 -4.73
N ILE A 422 -3.42 5.50 -4.61
CA ILE A 422 -2.54 6.20 -3.66
C ILE A 422 -1.74 7.27 -4.39
N THR A 423 -1.46 8.38 -3.73
CA THR A 423 -0.77 9.53 -4.32
C THR A 423 0.69 9.56 -3.88
N ALA A 424 1.61 9.76 -4.83
CA ALA A 424 3.03 9.91 -4.53
C ALA A 424 3.31 11.13 -3.65
N THR A 425 4.06 10.92 -2.58
CA THR A 425 4.47 11.98 -1.61
C THR A 425 5.97 12.12 -1.47
N GLY A 426 6.75 11.11 -1.85
CA GLY A 426 8.19 11.14 -1.73
C GLY A 426 8.92 10.96 -3.05
N TRP A 427 9.94 11.73 -3.30
CA TRP A 427 10.83 11.62 -4.46
C TRP A 427 12.27 11.72 -4.03
N MET A 428 13.13 10.90 -4.61
CA MET A 428 14.54 10.92 -4.31
C MET A 428 15.37 10.63 -5.56
N LYS A 429 16.52 11.28 -5.66
CA LYS A 429 17.52 11.07 -6.70
C LYS A 429 18.92 11.26 -6.15
N THR A 430 19.88 10.51 -6.66
CA THR A 430 21.29 10.56 -6.29
C THR A 430 22.19 10.66 -7.52
N GLY A 431 23.47 10.85 -7.33
CA GLY A 431 24.46 10.82 -8.42
C GLY A 431 24.84 9.41 -8.90
N SER A 432 24.28 8.35 -8.33
CA SER A 432 24.54 6.96 -8.72
C SER A 432 23.35 6.37 -9.48
N ASP A 433 23.57 5.94 -10.72
CA ASP A 433 22.53 5.33 -11.55
C ASP A 433 22.01 4.01 -10.95
N LEU A 434 22.89 3.21 -10.36
CA LEU A 434 22.51 1.95 -9.70
C LEU A 434 21.61 2.20 -8.49
N VAL A 435 21.94 3.20 -7.67
CA VAL A 435 21.10 3.58 -6.53
C VAL A 435 19.77 4.17 -7.00
N ASN A 436 19.75 4.95 -8.07
CA ASN A 436 18.52 5.47 -8.66
C ASN A 436 17.62 4.35 -9.22
N GLN A 437 18.23 3.29 -9.79
CA GLN A 437 17.47 2.11 -10.20
C GLN A 437 16.89 1.37 -8.98
N LEU A 438 17.63 1.25 -7.87
CA LEU A 438 17.11 0.69 -6.61
C LEU A 438 15.92 1.50 -6.08
N ILE A 439 16.02 2.83 -6.08
CA ILE A 439 14.92 3.74 -5.69
C ILE A 439 13.66 3.47 -6.53
N SER A 440 13.85 3.30 -7.84
CA SER A 440 12.76 2.93 -8.76
C SER A 440 12.19 1.55 -8.43
N ASN A 441 13.04 0.56 -8.17
CA ASN A 441 12.63 -0.81 -7.85
C ASN A 441 11.80 -0.87 -6.56
N VAL A 442 12.17 -0.09 -5.54
CA VAL A 442 11.41 -0.01 -4.28
C VAL A 442 10.02 0.56 -4.52
N ARG A 443 9.91 1.63 -5.31
CA ARG A 443 8.61 2.23 -5.64
C ARG A 443 7.75 1.28 -6.47
N TRP A 444 8.33 0.57 -7.44
CA TRP A 444 7.58 -0.43 -8.21
C TRP A 444 7.19 -1.63 -7.35
N GLY A 445 8.02 -2.07 -6.42
CA GLY A 445 7.65 -3.08 -5.44
C GLY A 445 6.42 -2.68 -4.61
N LEU A 446 6.36 -1.42 -4.17
CA LEU A 446 5.18 -0.87 -3.47
C LEU A 446 3.95 -0.88 -4.38
N LYS A 447 4.02 -0.24 -5.55
CA LYS A 447 2.90 -0.14 -6.49
C LYS A 447 2.34 -1.52 -6.87
N CYS A 448 3.22 -2.48 -7.14
CA CYS A 448 2.84 -3.83 -7.53
C CYS A 448 2.09 -4.60 -6.44
N ASN A 449 2.35 -4.27 -5.18
CA ASN A 449 1.84 -5.03 -4.05
C ASN A 449 0.76 -4.29 -3.24
N PHE A 450 0.47 -3.02 -3.56
CA PHE A 450 -0.62 -2.29 -2.91
C PHE A 450 -1.89 -2.38 -3.77
N VAL A 451 -2.48 -3.57 -3.78
CA VAL A 451 -3.71 -3.90 -4.51
C VAL A 451 -4.80 -4.26 -3.49
N ASP A 452 -5.44 -3.24 -2.96
CA ASP A 452 -6.43 -3.26 -1.87
C ASP A 452 -5.89 -3.69 -0.50
N VAL A 453 -4.97 -4.63 -0.46
CA VAL A 453 -4.19 -5.03 0.72
C VAL A 453 -2.70 -5.01 0.38
N PRO A 454 -1.79 -4.86 1.36
CA PRO A 454 -0.35 -4.91 1.11
C PRO A 454 0.09 -6.36 0.87
N THR A 455 -0.08 -6.85 -0.37
CA THR A 455 0.26 -8.22 -0.73
C THR A 455 1.77 -8.44 -0.68
N ASP A 456 2.21 -9.65 -0.34
CA ASP A 456 3.62 -10.05 -0.34
C ASP A 456 4.21 -10.09 -1.75
N CYS A 457 3.42 -10.54 -2.70
CA CYS A 457 3.81 -10.71 -4.09
C CYS A 457 2.57 -10.62 -5.01
N PRO A 458 2.73 -10.28 -6.31
CA PRO A 458 1.58 -10.14 -7.22
C PRO A 458 1.37 -11.32 -8.18
N GLN A 459 2.30 -12.30 -8.27
CA GLN A 459 2.39 -13.18 -9.44
C GLN A 459 2.08 -14.66 -9.18
N ARG A 460 2.38 -15.17 -7.96
CA ARG A 460 2.27 -16.60 -7.64
C ARG A 460 0.96 -16.91 -6.88
N ASP A 461 0.77 -18.16 -6.47
CA ASP A 461 -0.39 -18.62 -5.69
C ASP A 461 -0.32 -18.22 -4.20
N GLU A 462 -0.10 -16.94 -3.94
CA GLU A 462 -0.05 -16.34 -2.60
C GLU A 462 -0.81 -15.01 -2.63
N ARG A 463 -0.20 -13.87 -2.94
CA ARG A 463 -0.84 -12.56 -3.11
C ARG A 463 -1.70 -12.16 -1.92
N MET A 464 -1.13 -12.28 -0.72
CA MET A 464 -1.83 -12.14 0.54
C MET A 464 -1.26 -10.99 1.36
N GLY A 465 -2.08 -10.37 2.19
CA GLY A 465 -1.68 -9.28 3.06
C GLY A 465 -0.86 -9.74 4.26
N TRP A 466 0.40 -10.15 4.05
CA TRP A 466 1.31 -10.56 5.11
C TRP A 466 1.61 -9.42 6.08
N THR A 467 1.30 -9.64 7.35
CA THR A 467 1.34 -8.60 8.38
C THR A 467 2.77 -8.19 8.73
N GLY A 468 3.71 -9.13 8.72
CA GLY A 468 5.13 -8.84 8.94
C GLY A 468 5.72 -7.94 7.88
N ASP A 469 5.48 -8.26 6.63
CA ASP A 469 5.90 -7.50 5.45
C ASP A 469 5.34 -6.07 5.49
N ALA A 470 4.04 -5.94 5.71
CA ALA A 470 3.36 -4.66 5.83
C ALA A 470 3.95 -3.81 6.96
N GLN A 471 4.22 -4.42 8.12
CA GLN A 471 4.77 -3.74 9.29
C GLN A 471 6.17 -3.19 9.03
N VAL A 472 7.10 -4.03 8.53
CA VAL A 472 8.51 -3.62 8.34
C VAL A 472 8.69 -2.59 7.24
N PHE A 473 7.78 -2.54 6.28
CA PHE A 473 7.83 -1.61 5.15
C PHE A 473 7.01 -0.33 5.39
N SER A 474 6.13 -0.28 6.39
CA SER A 474 5.19 0.83 6.59
C SER A 474 5.84 2.22 6.63
N PRO A 475 7.02 2.46 7.27
CA PRO A 475 7.65 3.78 7.23
C PRO A 475 8.13 4.17 5.82
N THR A 476 8.67 3.22 5.07
CA THR A 476 9.06 3.44 3.67
C THR A 476 7.85 3.79 2.81
N ALA A 477 6.75 3.06 2.97
CA ALA A 477 5.51 3.34 2.23
C ALA A 477 4.99 4.75 2.53
N MET A 478 5.02 5.18 3.79
CA MET A 478 4.54 6.51 4.23
C MET A 478 5.45 7.66 3.77
N TYR A 479 6.73 7.41 3.51
CA TYR A 479 7.58 8.39 2.82
C TYR A 479 7.25 8.50 1.33
N LEU A 480 6.96 7.36 0.67
CA LEU A 480 6.82 7.30 -0.78
C LEU A 480 5.45 7.73 -1.28
N GLU A 481 4.39 7.35 -0.56
CA GLU A 481 2.99 7.52 -1.01
C GLU A 481 2.09 7.95 0.17
N ASP A 482 0.97 8.61 -0.11
CA ASP A 482 -0.10 8.84 0.87
C ASP A 482 -0.85 7.53 1.11
N THR A 483 -0.48 6.84 2.18
CA THR A 483 -0.97 5.50 2.50
C THR A 483 -1.97 5.47 3.66
N TYR A 484 -2.40 6.63 4.18
CA TYR A 484 -3.27 6.64 5.37
C TYR A 484 -4.55 5.83 5.16
N ALA A 485 -5.34 6.16 4.15
CA ALA A 485 -6.62 5.48 3.89
C ALA A 485 -6.42 4.01 3.53
N PHE A 486 -5.35 3.67 2.80
CA PHE A 486 -5.00 2.29 2.46
C PHE A 486 -4.72 1.44 3.70
N TYR A 487 -3.85 1.92 4.60
CA TYR A 487 -3.56 1.20 5.84
C TYR A 487 -4.74 1.24 6.83
N ALA A 488 -5.53 2.31 6.86
CA ALA A 488 -6.71 2.38 7.73
C ALA A 488 -7.72 1.26 7.39
N LYS A 489 -7.94 0.97 6.10
CA LYS A 489 -8.75 -0.17 5.65
C LYS A 489 -8.12 -1.50 6.07
N TYR A 490 -6.84 -1.69 5.84
CA TYR A 490 -6.11 -2.91 6.22
C TYR A 490 -6.16 -3.18 7.73
N LEU A 491 -6.02 -2.13 8.53
CA LEU A 491 -6.14 -2.21 10.00
C LEU A 491 -7.58 -2.49 10.45
N TYR A 492 -8.56 -2.01 9.70
CA TYR A 492 -9.97 -2.35 9.96
C TYR A 492 -10.23 -3.84 9.74
N ASP A 493 -9.74 -4.41 8.64
CA ASP A 493 -9.78 -5.86 8.40
C ASP A 493 -9.09 -6.64 9.55
N MET A 494 -7.91 -6.19 9.95
CA MET A 494 -7.14 -6.80 11.05
C MET A 494 -7.93 -6.80 12.37
N ALA A 495 -8.57 -5.68 12.71
CA ALA A 495 -9.40 -5.58 13.91
C ALA A 495 -10.63 -6.50 13.85
N LYS A 496 -11.24 -6.68 12.68
CA LYS A 496 -12.35 -7.64 12.47
C LYS A 496 -11.89 -9.09 12.69
N GLU A 497 -10.76 -9.48 12.11
CA GLU A 497 -10.13 -10.79 12.34
C GLU A 497 -9.85 -11.02 13.83
N GLN A 498 -9.23 -10.08 14.52
CA GLN A 498 -8.97 -10.19 15.96
C GLN A 498 -10.23 -10.40 16.79
N SER A 499 -11.35 -9.77 16.41
CA SER A 499 -12.61 -9.86 17.17
C SER A 499 -13.14 -11.28 17.23
N VAL A 500 -12.91 -12.10 16.21
CA VAL A 500 -13.33 -13.51 16.14
C VAL A 500 -12.23 -14.48 16.54
N LEU A 501 -10.96 -14.05 16.51
CA LEU A 501 -9.80 -14.89 16.85
C LEU A 501 -9.30 -14.69 18.30
N GLY A 502 -10.08 -14.05 19.16
CA GLY A 502 -9.75 -13.86 20.57
C GLY A 502 -8.55 -12.94 20.81
N GLY A 503 -8.37 -11.96 19.95
CA GLY A 503 -7.30 -10.95 20.01
C GLY A 503 -6.05 -11.30 19.19
N LYS A 504 -5.97 -12.52 18.64
CA LYS A 504 -4.87 -12.89 17.73
C LYS A 504 -4.90 -12.04 16.45
N VAL A 505 -3.73 -11.64 16.02
CA VAL A 505 -3.50 -11.11 14.67
C VAL A 505 -2.97 -12.24 13.81
N PRO A 506 -3.68 -12.68 12.77
CA PRO A 506 -3.21 -13.76 11.92
C PRO A 506 -1.99 -13.33 11.08
N HIS A 507 -1.26 -14.29 10.55
CA HIS A 507 -0.07 -14.01 9.74
C HIS A 507 -0.39 -13.16 8.49
N VAL A 508 -1.58 -13.31 7.96
CA VAL A 508 -2.10 -12.59 6.78
C VAL A 508 -3.46 -12.00 7.08
N VAL A 509 -3.77 -10.87 6.48
CA VAL A 509 -5.07 -10.18 6.62
C VAL A 509 -5.57 -9.78 5.22
N PRO A 510 -6.75 -10.24 4.81
CA PRO A 510 -7.65 -11.23 5.44
C PRO A 510 -7.00 -12.59 5.67
N SER A 511 -7.43 -13.29 6.71
CA SER A 511 -6.77 -14.54 7.18
C SER A 511 -6.85 -15.72 6.22
N CYS A 512 -7.90 -15.77 5.41
CA CYS A 512 -8.16 -16.89 4.49
C CYS A 512 -8.01 -18.27 5.18
N GLY A 513 -8.39 -18.37 6.45
CA GLY A 513 -8.30 -19.59 7.27
C GLY A 513 -6.95 -19.82 7.95
N ILE A 514 -6.01 -18.89 7.86
CA ILE A 514 -4.75 -18.92 8.61
C ILE A 514 -4.95 -18.17 9.92
N GLU A 515 -5.15 -18.90 11.00
CA GLU A 515 -5.52 -18.34 12.30
C GLU A 515 -4.35 -18.22 13.29
N ASP A 516 -3.15 -18.68 12.92
CA ASP A 516 -1.97 -18.63 13.77
C ASP A 516 -1.39 -17.22 13.84
N ALA A 517 -0.72 -16.92 14.96
CA ALA A 517 -0.12 -15.63 15.25
C ALA A 517 1.35 -15.78 15.63
N ALA A 518 2.18 -14.81 15.22
CA ALA A 518 3.61 -14.76 15.51
C ALA A 518 4.06 -13.36 15.83
N CYS A 519 5.21 -13.23 16.54
CA CYS A 519 5.86 -11.93 16.76
C CYS A 519 6.32 -11.30 15.46
N VAL A 520 6.51 -10.00 15.45
CA VAL A 520 6.81 -9.13 14.32
C VAL A 520 5.61 -9.02 13.38
N TRP A 521 5.04 -10.15 12.95
CA TRP A 521 3.84 -10.21 12.08
C TRP A 521 2.63 -9.61 12.79
N GLY A 522 2.22 -10.17 13.90
CA GLY A 522 1.06 -9.67 14.65
C GLY A 522 1.27 -8.31 15.30
N ASP A 523 2.52 -7.92 15.57
CA ASP A 523 2.87 -6.59 16.08
C ASP A 523 2.51 -5.46 15.11
N ALA A 524 2.15 -5.78 13.87
CA ALA A 524 1.56 -4.86 12.90
C ALA A 524 0.35 -4.11 13.47
N ALA A 525 -0.46 -4.77 14.32
CA ALA A 525 -1.61 -4.14 15.00
C ALA A 525 -1.23 -2.96 15.90
N CYS A 526 0.01 -2.91 16.39
CA CYS A 526 0.52 -1.81 17.22
C CYS A 526 1.39 -0.85 16.41
N ILE A 527 2.28 -1.37 15.57
CA ILE A 527 3.32 -0.59 14.89
C ILE A 527 2.75 0.24 13.74
N ILE A 528 1.87 -0.33 12.90
CA ILE A 528 1.30 0.41 11.76
C ILE A 528 0.45 1.59 12.22
N PRO A 529 -0.53 1.47 13.14
CA PRO A 529 -1.29 2.63 13.60
C PRO A 529 -0.43 3.69 14.28
N TRP A 530 0.61 3.28 15.03
CA TRP A 530 1.56 4.22 15.61
C TRP A 530 2.34 4.99 14.56
N ASN A 531 2.84 4.31 13.52
CA ASN A 531 3.52 4.95 12.39
C ASN A 531 2.59 5.91 11.64
N LEU A 532 1.33 5.53 11.39
CA LEU A 532 0.34 6.43 10.79
C LEU A 532 0.15 7.70 11.62
N TYR A 533 0.03 7.58 12.93
CA TYR A 533 -0.05 8.75 13.80
C TYR A 533 1.20 9.62 13.69
N LEU A 534 2.38 9.04 13.70
CA LEU A 534 3.64 9.79 13.59
C LEU A 534 3.78 10.54 12.26
N PHE A 535 3.41 9.90 11.15
CA PHE A 535 3.55 10.49 9.82
C PHE A 535 2.45 11.50 9.48
N TYR A 536 1.23 11.29 9.98
CA TYR A 536 0.07 12.14 9.60
C TYR A 536 -0.39 13.09 10.70
N GLY A 537 -0.04 12.87 11.96
CA GLY A 537 -0.44 13.72 13.09
C GLY A 537 -1.93 13.63 13.45
N ASP A 538 -2.66 12.70 12.84
CA ASP A 538 -4.08 12.46 13.09
C ASP A 538 -4.25 11.32 14.09
N LYS A 539 -4.73 11.67 15.29
CA LYS A 539 -4.95 10.68 16.34
C LYS A 539 -6.20 9.81 16.16
N SER A 540 -7.04 10.09 15.16
CA SER A 540 -8.23 9.27 14.86
C SER A 540 -7.86 7.80 14.64
N ILE A 541 -6.73 7.54 13.98
CA ILE A 541 -6.26 6.16 13.76
C ILE A 541 -5.97 5.44 15.08
N LEU A 542 -5.42 6.13 16.08
CA LEU A 542 -5.20 5.55 17.40
C LEU A 542 -6.52 5.31 18.11
N GLU A 543 -7.49 6.25 18.00
CA GLU A 543 -8.84 6.08 18.57
C GLU A 543 -9.53 4.84 17.97
N ASP A 544 -9.47 4.67 16.65
CA ASP A 544 -10.07 3.55 15.92
C ASP A 544 -9.40 2.20 16.23
N GLN A 545 -8.08 2.21 16.38
CA GLN A 545 -7.28 0.99 16.53
C GLN A 545 -6.91 0.65 17.97
N PHE A 546 -7.23 1.48 18.96
CA PHE A 546 -6.79 1.28 20.35
C PHE A 546 -7.25 -0.08 20.93
N VAL A 547 -8.46 -0.50 20.62
CA VAL A 547 -8.99 -1.80 21.04
C VAL A 547 -8.19 -2.94 20.39
N SER A 548 -7.90 -2.83 19.10
CA SER A 548 -7.07 -3.80 18.35
C SER A 548 -5.66 -3.89 18.95
N MET A 549 -5.01 -2.75 19.14
CA MET A 549 -3.67 -2.64 19.74
C MET A 549 -3.60 -3.31 21.12
N LYS A 550 -4.56 -3.00 21.98
CA LYS A 550 -4.70 -3.62 23.32
C LYS A 550 -4.92 -5.13 23.22
N SER A 551 -5.83 -5.55 22.35
CA SER A 551 -6.22 -6.95 22.19
C SER A 551 -5.02 -7.82 21.79
N TRP A 552 -4.12 -7.29 20.96
CA TRP A 552 -2.87 -7.98 20.60
C TRP A 552 -1.97 -8.21 21.82
N VAL A 553 -1.68 -7.16 22.60
CA VAL A 553 -0.84 -7.26 23.80
C VAL A 553 -1.49 -8.11 24.87
N ASP A 554 -2.80 -7.96 25.10
CA ASP A 554 -3.54 -8.79 26.07
C ASP A 554 -3.61 -10.27 25.66
N TYR A 555 -3.66 -10.56 24.35
CA TYR A 555 -3.55 -11.93 23.83
C TYR A 555 -2.17 -12.54 24.18
N ILE A 556 -1.07 -11.84 23.91
CA ILE A 556 0.27 -12.31 24.26
C ILE A 556 0.38 -12.52 25.78
N THR A 557 -0.08 -11.57 26.57
CA THR A 557 -0.08 -11.66 28.04
C THR A 557 -0.83 -12.91 28.53
N LYS A 558 -1.98 -13.22 27.90
CA LYS A 558 -2.76 -14.42 28.23
C LYS A 558 -2.05 -15.71 27.85
N VAL A 559 -1.39 -15.75 26.69
CA VAL A 559 -0.63 -16.94 26.23
C VAL A 559 0.63 -17.13 27.04
N ASP A 560 1.29 -16.04 27.41
CA ASP A 560 2.49 -16.03 28.25
C ASP A 560 2.20 -16.57 29.66
N GLY A 561 1.11 -16.19 30.26
CA GLY A 561 0.76 -16.57 31.64
C GLY A 561 1.86 -16.14 32.62
N ASP A 562 2.41 -17.11 33.36
CA ASP A 562 3.47 -16.88 34.35
C ASP A 562 4.91 -17.13 33.80
N ASN A 563 5.04 -17.35 32.47
CA ASN A 563 6.34 -17.68 31.85
C ASN A 563 7.25 -16.47 31.65
N HIS A 564 6.74 -15.25 31.77
CA HIS A 564 7.43 -13.98 31.55
C HIS A 564 8.16 -13.93 30.21
N GLY A 565 7.46 -14.34 29.14
CA GLY A 565 7.94 -14.28 27.77
C GLY A 565 7.11 -15.11 26.82
N TRP A 566 6.98 -14.64 25.59
CA TRP A 566 6.19 -15.34 24.58
C TRP A 566 6.97 -16.50 23.96
N ARG A 567 6.85 -17.67 24.58
CA ARG A 567 7.62 -18.88 24.32
C ARG A 567 6.73 -20.00 23.84
N TYR A 568 7.38 -21.07 23.35
CA TYR A 568 6.77 -22.36 23.02
C TYR A 568 5.71 -22.33 21.93
N VAL A 569 5.70 -21.29 21.10
CA VAL A 569 4.88 -21.17 19.89
C VAL A 569 5.77 -20.87 18.69
N PHE A 570 5.27 -21.12 17.49
CA PHE A 570 6.01 -20.82 16.27
C PHE A 570 6.19 -19.32 16.07
N HIS A 571 7.41 -18.91 15.73
CA HIS A 571 7.72 -17.56 15.25
C HIS A 571 8.59 -17.64 14.00
N PHE A 572 8.49 -16.67 13.10
CA PHE A 572 9.26 -16.63 11.85
C PHE A 572 10.74 -16.29 12.07
N GLY A 573 11.11 -15.72 13.23
CA GLY A 573 12.47 -15.26 13.50
C GLY A 573 12.89 -14.14 12.53
N ASP A 574 14.18 -14.08 12.21
CA ASP A 574 14.67 -13.19 11.16
C ASP A 574 14.56 -13.91 9.81
N TRP A 575 13.36 -13.84 9.22
CA TRP A 575 12.96 -14.56 8.02
C TRP A 575 13.89 -14.24 6.84
N LEU A 576 14.33 -15.28 6.13
CA LEU A 576 15.24 -15.21 4.98
C LEU A 576 16.63 -14.61 5.28
N ALA A 577 17.04 -14.52 6.56
CA ALA A 577 18.40 -14.17 6.92
C ALA A 577 19.42 -15.23 6.43
N LEU A 578 20.64 -14.78 6.17
CA LEU A 578 21.72 -15.59 5.58
C LEU A 578 22.71 -16.16 6.59
N ASP A 579 22.38 -16.08 7.87
CA ASP A 579 23.27 -16.49 8.98
C ASP A 579 22.95 -17.87 9.54
N ASN A 580 21.95 -18.58 8.99
CA ASN A 580 21.67 -19.92 9.41
C ASN A 580 22.84 -20.88 9.10
N PRO A 581 23.31 -21.66 10.06
CA PRO A 581 24.40 -22.62 9.84
C PRO A 581 24.05 -23.74 8.87
N VAL A 582 22.76 -24.08 8.73
CA VAL A 582 22.28 -25.04 7.74
C VAL A 582 22.03 -24.29 6.43
N GLN A 583 22.79 -24.59 5.40
CA GLN A 583 22.69 -23.95 4.11
C GLN A 583 21.78 -24.76 3.17
N GLY A 584 20.97 -24.09 2.35
CA GLY A 584 20.11 -24.71 1.33
C GLY A 584 18.99 -23.79 0.88
N ALA A 585 18.43 -24.04 -0.30
CA ALA A 585 17.31 -23.24 -0.84
C ALA A 585 16.03 -23.34 0.01
N GLU A 586 15.88 -24.41 0.75
CA GLU A 586 14.73 -24.65 1.65
C GLU A 586 14.91 -23.99 3.02
N GLN A 587 16.11 -23.42 3.32
CA GLN A 587 16.34 -22.77 4.60
C GLN A 587 15.85 -21.33 4.55
N VAL A 588 14.87 -21.02 5.40
CA VAL A 588 14.19 -19.72 5.45
C VAL A 588 14.36 -19.00 6.79
N MET A 589 14.72 -19.74 7.87
CA MET A 589 14.88 -19.19 9.21
C MET A 589 16.30 -18.65 9.43
N GLY A 590 16.44 -17.47 10.00
CA GLY A 590 17.73 -16.94 10.45
C GLY A 590 18.24 -17.63 11.72
N ALA A 591 19.47 -17.31 12.13
CA ALA A 591 20.12 -17.86 13.33
C ALA A 591 19.80 -17.06 14.61
N THR A 592 19.17 -15.90 14.50
CA THR A 592 18.75 -15.12 15.67
C THR A 592 17.65 -15.86 16.42
N ASP A 593 17.83 -16.02 17.73
CA ASP A 593 16.87 -16.69 18.59
C ASP A 593 15.46 -16.11 18.46
N GLU A 594 14.50 -16.95 18.10
CA GLU A 594 13.11 -16.55 17.81
C GLU A 594 12.40 -16.03 19.07
N GLU A 595 12.67 -16.65 20.23
CA GLU A 595 12.08 -16.24 21.50
C GLU A 595 12.64 -14.89 21.96
N PHE A 596 13.91 -14.59 21.68
CA PHE A 596 14.49 -13.28 21.93
C PHE A 596 13.73 -12.19 21.15
N ILE A 597 13.49 -12.41 19.85
CA ILE A 597 12.74 -11.48 19.01
C ILE A 597 11.32 -11.33 19.56
N ALA A 598 10.66 -12.46 19.86
CA ALA A 598 9.27 -12.47 20.33
C ALA A 598 9.10 -11.71 21.66
N ASN A 599 10.00 -11.97 22.63
CA ASN A 599 9.95 -11.30 23.93
C ASN A 599 10.21 -9.81 23.83
N LEU A 600 11.13 -9.41 22.95
CA LEU A 600 11.42 -8.00 22.71
C LEU A 600 10.23 -7.30 22.03
N TYR A 601 9.62 -7.88 20.99
CA TYR A 601 8.48 -7.28 20.31
C TYR A 601 7.22 -7.25 21.19
N TYR A 602 7.05 -8.21 22.12
CA TYR A 602 6.03 -8.12 23.16
C TYR A 602 6.20 -6.87 24.01
N ALA A 603 7.43 -6.60 24.48
CA ALA A 603 7.72 -5.37 25.23
C ALA A 603 7.47 -4.11 24.36
N ILE A 604 7.95 -4.09 23.12
CA ILE A 604 7.78 -2.96 22.20
C ILE A 604 6.30 -2.66 21.98
N SER A 605 5.48 -3.65 21.68
CA SER A 605 4.04 -3.49 21.47
C SER A 605 3.35 -2.96 22.74
N ALA A 606 3.70 -3.47 23.92
CA ALA A 606 3.21 -2.92 25.18
C ALA A 606 3.57 -1.44 25.35
N GLY A 607 4.82 -1.05 25.07
CA GLY A 607 5.27 0.33 25.11
C GLY A 607 4.52 1.24 24.13
N ILE A 608 4.24 0.76 22.92
CA ILE A 608 3.46 1.50 21.91
C ILE A 608 2.01 1.70 22.38
N VAL A 609 1.37 0.68 22.95
CA VAL A 609 0.01 0.80 23.52
C VAL A 609 0.00 1.82 24.65
N GLY A 610 1.02 1.82 25.53
CA GLY A 610 1.18 2.83 26.59
C GLY A 610 1.30 4.25 26.03
N LYS A 611 2.11 4.46 24.99
CA LYS A 611 2.25 5.75 24.31
C LYS A 611 0.94 6.19 23.65
N ALA A 612 0.26 5.31 22.95
CA ALA A 612 -1.04 5.59 22.31
C ALA A 612 -2.10 5.96 23.36
N ALA A 613 -2.15 5.23 24.47
CA ALA A 613 -3.02 5.58 25.60
C ALA A 613 -2.74 6.99 26.14
N GLY A 614 -1.46 7.37 26.23
CA GLY A 614 -1.04 8.70 26.64
C GLY A 614 -1.55 9.80 25.70
N VAL A 615 -1.45 9.59 24.38
CA VAL A 615 -1.96 10.51 23.35
C VAL A 615 -3.47 10.66 23.44
N LEU A 616 -4.19 9.57 23.74
CA LEU A 616 -5.65 9.53 23.86
C LEU A 616 -6.17 9.98 25.23
N GLY A 617 -5.29 10.17 26.22
CA GLY A 617 -5.66 10.57 27.57
C GLY A 617 -6.19 9.42 28.46
N TYR A 618 -5.93 8.18 28.11
CA TYR A 618 -6.34 6.98 28.84
C TYR A 618 -5.28 6.63 29.90
N ARG A 619 -5.34 7.28 31.06
CA ARG A 619 -4.29 7.22 32.09
C ARG A 619 -4.08 5.83 32.68
N GLU A 620 -5.17 5.10 32.97
CA GLU A 620 -5.08 3.76 33.56
C GLU A 620 -4.40 2.78 32.60
N GLU A 621 -4.77 2.82 31.33
CA GLU A 621 -4.15 2.01 30.29
C GLU A 621 -2.68 2.43 30.06
N GLN A 622 -2.39 3.72 30.06
CA GLN A 622 -1.03 4.22 29.93
C GLN A 622 -0.14 3.64 31.03
N GLU A 623 -0.55 3.74 32.29
CA GLU A 623 0.19 3.20 33.44
C GLU A 623 0.35 1.69 33.36
N LYS A 624 -0.75 0.97 33.00
CA LYS A 624 -0.75 -0.50 32.87
C LYS A 624 0.27 -0.97 31.84
N TYR A 625 0.21 -0.43 30.62
CA TYR A 625 1.03 -0.92 29.50
C TYR A 625 2.47 -0.39 29.58
N GLN A 626 2.69 0.79 30.17
CA GLN A 626 4.04 1.26 30.45
C GLN A 626 4.73 0.36 31.48
N LYS A 627 4.01 -0.04 32.53
CA LYS A 627 4.54 -0.99 33.52
C LYS A 627 4.84 -2.35 32.88
N LEU A 628 3.94 -2.87 32.04
CA LEU A 628 4.16 -4.12 31.32
C LEU A 628 5.39 -4.04 30.41
N PHE A 629 5.57 -2.92 29.70
CA PHE A 629 6.78 -2.66 28.91
C PHE A 629 8.05 -2.77 29.78
N GLU A 630 8.08 -2.08 30.92
CA GLU A 630 9.24 -2.06 31.80
C GLU A 630 9.57 -3.46 32.36
N GLU A 631 8.53 -4.21 32.77
CA GLU A 631 8.66 -5.59 33.25
C GLU A 631 9.21 -6.54 32.17
N GLN A 632 8.62 -6.52 30.97
CA GLN A 632 9.06 -7.38 29.88
C GLN A 632 10.43 -6.98 29.32
N PHE A 633 10.72 -5.69 29.27
CA PHE A 633 12.02 -5.19 28.87
C PHE A 633 13.13 -5.66 29.83
N ALA A 634 12.85 -5.64 31.16
CA ALA A 634 13.76 -6.15 32.17
C ALA A 634 13.99 -7.66 32.02
N VAL A 635 12.92 -8.44 31.70
CA VAL A 635 13.06 -9.89 31.44
C VAL A 635 14.01 -10.14 30.26
N VAL A 636 13.87 -9.40 29.15
CA VAL A 636 14.76 -9.54 28.00
C VAL A 636 16.21 -9.20 28.39
N GLN A 637 16.42 -8.15 29.21
CA GLN A 637 17.75 -7.78 29.67
C GLN A 637 18.37 -8.81 30.60
N GLU A 638 17.60 -9.39 31.52
CA GLU A 638 18.08 -10.39 32.46
C GLU A 638 18.43 -11.71 31.78
N GLU A 639 17.65 -12.11 30.79
CA GLU A 639 17.80 -13.41 30.14
C GLU A 639 18.90 -13.42 29.08
N TYR A 640 19.01 -12.37 28.27
CA TYR A 640 19.87 -12.41 27.08
C TYR A 640 21.15 -11.58 27.24
N TYR A 641 21.39 -10.95 28.41
CA TYR A 641 22.56 -10.11 28.60
C TYR A 641 23.36 -10.52 29.85
N SER A 642 24.67 -10.58 29.69
CA SER A 642 25.57 -10.81 30.80
C SER A 642 25.61 -9.62 31.77
N ALA A 643 26.18 -9.84 32.96
CA ALA A 643 26.41 -8.79 33.95
C ALA A 643 27.28 -7.61 33.41
N THR A 644 28.05 -7.81 32.35
CA THR A 644 28.85 -6.77 31.72
C THR A 644 28.16 -6.07 30.57
N GLY A 645 26.90 -6.42 30.25
CA GLY A 645 26.14 -5.86 29.16
C GLY A 645 26.38 -6.55 27.81
N ARG A 646 27.02 -7.72 27.79
CA ARG A 646 27.24 -8.47 26.57
C ARG A 646 25.99 -9.23 26.17
N CYS A 647 25.52 -9.04 24.94
CA CYS A 647 24.46 -9.88 24.34
C CYS A 647 24.96 -11.33 24.17
N CYS A 648 24.16 -12.30 24.58
CA CYS A 648 24.49 -13.74 24.46
C CYS A 648 24.29 -14.27 23.03
N ILE A 649 23.42 -13.60 22.24
CA ILE A 649 23.13 -13.96 20.85
C ILE A 649 24.08 -13.21 19.92
N LYS A 650 24.80 -13.95 19.09
CA LYS A 650 25.90 -13.43 18.27
C LYS A 650 25.50 -13.38 16.79
N THR A 651 24.43 -12.66 16.48
CA THR A 651 23.98 -12.41 15.13
C THR A 651 23.91 -10.91 14.85
N GLN A 652 24.00 -10.50 13.60
CA GLN A 652 23.87 -9.09 13.24
C GLN A 652 22.53 -8.54 13.73
N THR A 653 21.42 -9.24 13.47
CA THR A 653 20.06 -8.83 13.85
C THR A 653 19.90 -8.65 15.36
N ALA A 654 20.42 -9.58 16.18
CA ALA A 654 20.32 -9.42 17.63
C ALA A 654 21.08 -8.20 18.15
N LEU A 655 22.26 -7.89 17.59
CA LEU A 655 23.04 -6.73 17.99
C LEU A 655 22.46 -5.41 17.46
N LEU A 656 21.81 -5.43 16.28
CA LEU A 656 21.05 -4.28 15.77
C LEU A 656 19.85 -3.97 16.67
N LEU A 657 19.08 -4.99 17.06
CA LEU A 657 17.98 -4.85 18.02
C LEU A 657 18.48 -4.34 19.37
N THR A 658 19.64 -4.82 19.84
CA THR A 658 20.26 -4.36 21.07
C THR A 658 20.55 -2.86 21.04
N LEU A 659 21.14 -2.36 19.96
CA LEU A 659 21.44 -0.93 19.81
C LEU A 659 20.19 -0.09 19.60
N LYS A 660 19.25 -0.57 18.79
CA LYS A 660 17.99 0.15 18.49
C LYS A 660 17.17 0.43 19.74
N TYR A 661 17.09 -0.52 20.65
CA TYR A 661 16.24 -0.46 21.83
C TYR A 661 17.02 -0.27 23.14
N HIS A 662 18.32 0.03 23.07
CA HIS A 662 19.16 0.28 24.24
C HIS A 662 19.13 -0.85 25.29
N LEU A 663 19.13 -2.09 24.84
CA LEU A 663 19.00 -3.25 25.72
C LEU A 663 20.25 -3.53 26.55
N SER A 664 21.43 -3.12 26.07
CA SER A 664 22.68 -3.31 26.75
C SER A 664 23.07 -2.09 27.60
N LYS A 665 23.51 -2.33 28.82
CA LYS A 665 24.17 -1.28 29.63
C LYS A 665 25.57 -0.90 29.14
N ASN A 666 26.07 -1.54 28.09
CA ASN A 666 27.37 -1.28 27.49
C ASN A 666 27.28 -1.31 25.96
N GLU A 667 26.75 -0.24 25.39
CA GLU A 667 26.55 -0.12 23.96
C GLU A 667 27.87 -0.15 23.16
N GLU A 668 28.96 0.39 23.73
CA GLU A 668 30.29 0.34 23.08
C GLU A 668 30.78 -1.10 22.91
N LEU A 669 30.45 -1.97 23.86
CA LEU A 669 30.72 -3.41 23.72
C LEU A 669 29.89 -4.01 22.58
N THR A 670 28.61 -3.64 22.48
CA THR A 670 27.72 -4.10 21.42
C THR A 670 28.17 -3.65 20.04
N LYS A 671 28.57 -2.37 19.89
CA LYS A 671 29.15 -1.83 18.64
C LYS A 671 30.36 -2.62 18.20
N ARG A 672 31.30 -2.87 19.13
CA ARG A 672 32.51 -3.68 18.83
C ARG A 672 32.19 -5.11 18.43
N GLN A 673 31.15 -5.72 19.06
CA GLN A 673 30.69 -7.05 18.68
C GLN A 673 30.09 -7.05 17.28
N LEU A 674 29.27 -6.05 16.96
CA LEU A 674 28.64 -5.91 15.66
C LEU A 674 29.69 -5.72 14.54
N LEU A 675 30.62 -4.79 14.72
CA LEU A 675 31.72 -4.58 13.77
C LEU A 675 32.54 -5.84 13.53
N LYS A 676 32.79 -6.62 14.58
CA LYS A 676 33.48 -7.91 14.44
C LYS A 676 32.69 -8.93 13.61
N LEU A 677 31.38 -8.95 13.73
CA LEU A 677 30.53 -9.81 12.88
C LEU A 677 30.58 -9.39 11.41
N PHE A 678 30.62 -8.08 11.15
CA PHE A 678 30.79 -7.58 9.78
C PHE A 678 32.17 -7.90 9.21
N GLU A 679 33.24 -7.75 9.98
CA GLU A 679 34.58 -8.20 9.59
C GLU A 679 34.60 -9.70 9.24
N GLN A 680 33.95 -10.54 10.06
CA GLN A 680 33.87 -11.99 9.82
C GLN A 680 33.03 -12.37 8.59
N SER A 681 32.08 -11.53 8.18
CA SER A 681 31.28 -11.69 6.97
C SER A 681 31.82 -10.94 5.76
N ASN A 682 33.06 -10.46 5.79
CA ASN A 682 33.68 -9.63 4.77
C ASN A 682 32.84 -8.37 4.45
N HIS A 683 32.36 -7.70 5.49
CA HIS A 683 31.47 -6.55 5.43
C HIS A 683 30.18 -6.80 4.64
N LYS A 684 29.68 -8.02 4.64
CA LYS A 684 28.42 -8.39 4.00
C LYS A 684 27.31 -8.52 5.05
N LEU A 685 26.11 -8.08 4.67
CA LEU A 685 24.91 -8.29 5.48
C LEU A 685 24.56 -9.78 5.58
N LYS A 686 23.88 -10.12 6.67
CA LYS A 686 23.35 -11.47 6.93
C LYS A 686 21.90 -11.43 7.40
N THR A 687 21.31 -10.25 7.44
CA THR A 687 19.98 -9.97 7.99
C THR A 687 18.86 -10.42 7.07
N GLY A 688 17.72 -10.74 7.66
CA GLY A 688 16.45 -11.03 7.00
C GLY A 688 15.42 -9.92 7.19
N PHE A 689 14.15 -10.30 7.28
CA PHE A 689 13.03 -9.34 7.33
C PHE A 689 12.97 -8.50 8.62
N VAL A 690 13.54 -8.99 9.72
CA VAL A 690 13.59 -8.24 10.99
C VAL A 690 14.82 -7.34 11.04
N GLY A 691 15.97 -7.85 10.67
CA GLY A 691 17.23 -7.12 10.80
C GLY A 691 17.45 -6.07 9.71
N THR A 692 17.04 -6.34 8.47
CA THR A 692 17.31 -5.47 7.32
C THR A 692 16.67 -4.07 7.44
N PRO A 693 15.40 -3.92 7.88
CA PRO A 693 14.80 -2.60 8.06
C PRO A 693 15.54 -1.73 9.11
N LEU A 694 16.18 -2.36 10.07
CA LEU A 694 16.93 -1.69 11.13
C LEU A 694 18.38 -1.38 10.73
N LEU A 695 18.95 -2.17 9.84
CA LEU A 695 20.38 -2.27 9.57
C LEU A 695 21.04 -0.90 9.36
N ASN A 696 20.73 -0.22 8.29
CA ASN A 696 21.38 1.02 7.92
C ASN A 696 21.02 2.18 8.88
N ASN A 697 19.78 2.24 9.38
CA ASN A 697 19.36 3.21 10.38
C ASN A 697 20.20 3.08 11.66
N VAL A 698 20.30 1.87 12.21
CA VAL A 698 21.05 1.62 13.46
C VAL A 698 22.56 1.87 13.28
N LEU A 699 23.12 1.49 12.14
CA LEU A 699 24.52 1.77 11.85
C LEU A 699 24.79 3.28 11.85
N THR A 700 23.98 4.05 11.14
CA THR A 700 24.14 5.51 11.06
C THR A 700 23.92 6.18 12.43
N ASP A 701 22.86 5.84 13.15
CA ASP A 701 22.55 6.39 14.48
C ASP A 701 23.66 6.12 15.51
N ASN A 702 24.46 5.09 15.28
CA ASN A 702 25.57 4.69 16.17
C ASN A 702 26.95 5.07 15.64
N GLY A 703 27.03 5.96 14.65
CA GLY A 703 28.31 6.50 14.13
C GLY A 703 29.04 5.56 13.17
N MET A 704 28.40 4.51 12.67
CA MET A 704 28.96 3.54 11.70
C MET A 704 28.49 3.83 10.27
N ASN A 705 28.44 5.09 9.89
CA ASN A 705 27.86 5.54 8.64
C ASN A 705 28.62 5.01 7.40
N ASP A 706 29.96 4.92 7.49
CA ASP A 706 30.77 4.39 6.38
C ASP A 706 30.35 2.95 6.05
N LEU A 707 30.11 2.12 7.06
CA LEU A 707 29.62 0.75 6.87
C LEU A 707 28.22 0.72 6.28
N ALA A 708 27.33 1.63 6.70
CA ALA A 708 25.98 1.73 6.12
C ALA A 708 26.03 2.03 4.62
N TYR A 709 26.92 2.93 4.19
CA TYR A 709 27.14 3.21 2.76
C TYR A 709 27.85 2.07 2.03
N GLU A 710 28.81 1.42 2.65
CA GLU A 710 29.47 0.24 2.07
C GLU A 710 28.44 -0.86 1.74
N LEU A 711 27.47 -1.08 2.63
CA LEU A 711 26.39 -2.04 2.41
C LEU A 711 25.43 -1.60 1.28
N LEU A 712 25.02 -0.32 1.24
CA LEU A 712 24.18 0.19 0.16
C LEU A 712 24.88 0.06 -1.20
N LEU A 713 26.15 0.44 -1.29
CA LEU A 713 26.92 0.50 -2.53
C LEU A 713 27.54 -0.85 -2.95
N ASN A 714 27.28 -1.89 -2.16
CA ASN A 714 27.78 -3.24 -2.48
C ASN A 714 27.06 -3.80 -3.71
N GLU A 715 27.85 -4.04 -4.77
CA GLU A 715 27.37 -4.58 -6.04
C GLU A 715 27.43 -6.10 -6.14
N GLU A 716 27.92 -6.76 -5.08
CA GLU A 716 28.06 -8.21 -5.02
C GLU A 716 27.02 -8.81 -4.04
N PHE A 717 26.78 -10.12 -4.20
CA PHE A 717 25.94 -10.89 -3.27
C PHE A 717 26.55 -10.91 -1.85
N PRO A 718 25.72 -10.75 -0.80
CA PRO A 718 24.36 -10.23 -0.81
C PRO A 718 24.34 -8.70 -0.78
N GLY A 719 23.39 -8.10 -1.44
CA GLY A 719 23.23 -6.65 -1.47
C GLY A 719 22.16 -6.19 -2.46
N TRP A 720 21.63 -4.99 -2.25
CA TRP A 720 20.59 -4.41 -3.11
C TRP A 720 21.08 -4.14 -4.55
N LEU A 721 22.32 -3.67 -4.71
CA LEU A 721 22.84 -3.37 -6.05
C LEU A 721 23.24 -4.63 -6.83
N TYR A 722 23.42 -5.78 -6.17
CA TYR A 722 23.55 -7.07 -6.83
C TYR A 722 22.33 -7.41 -7.67
N GLU A 723 21.13 -7.22 -7.10
CA GLU A 723 19.86 -7.44 -7.80
C GLU A 723 19.72 -6.48 -9.00
N VAL A 724 20.03 -5.19 -8.78
CA VAL A 724 20.02 -4.17 -9.83
C VAL A 724 20.93 -4.56 -11.00
N LYS A 725 22.14 -5.03 -10.73
CA LYS A 725 23.09 -5.46 -11.76
C LYS A 725 22.65 -6.69 -12.54
N LEU A 726 21.85 -7.56 -11.94
CA LEU A 726 21.23 -8.69 -12.61
C LEU A 726 19.93 -8.31 -13.36
N GLY A 727 19.59 -7.02 -13.40
CA GLY A 727 18.49 -6.48 -14.20
C GLY A 727 17.15 -6.43 -13.49
N ALA A 728 17.14 -6.49 -12.15
CA ALA A 728 15.93 -6.30 -11.36
C ALA A 728 15.28 -4.94 -11.63
N THR A 729 13.96 -4.94 -11.81
CA THR A 729 13.13 -3.75 -11.96
C THR A 729 12.14 -3.58 -10.80
N THR A 730 12.18 -4.49 -9.86
CA THR A 730 11.47 -4.56 -8.59
C THR A 730 12.44 -5.10 -7.53
N VAL A 731 12.06 -5.10 -6.26
CA VAL A 731 12.87 -5.69 -5.18
C VAL A 731 12.56 -7.18 -5.08
N TRP A 732 13.58 -8.00 -4.89
CA TRP A 732 13.44 -9.44 -4.76
C TRP A 732 13.14 -9.88 -3.33
N GLU A 733 12.50 -11.05 -3.21
CA GLU A 733 12.19 -11.68 -1.92
C GLU A 733 13.44 -12.18 -1.18
N ARG A 734 14.38 -12.73 -1.93
CA ARG A 734 15.64 -13.28 -1.38
C ARG A 734 16.84 -12.51 -1.92
N TRP A 735 17.86 -12.37 -1.11
CA TRP A 735 19.15 -11.81 -1.55
C TRP A 735 19.77 -12.58 -2.73
N ASN A 736 19.45 -13.88 -2.87
CA ASN A 736 19.92 -14.78 -3.91
C ASN A 736 18.78 -15.29 -4.82
N SER A 737 17.73 -14.52 -5.04
CA SER A 737 16.65 -14.94 -5.93
C SER A 737 17.15 -15.43 -7.28
N LEU A 738 18.11 -14.71 -7.87
CA LEU A 738 18.96 -15.22 -8.94
C LEU A 738 20.40 -15.39 -8.45
N LEU A 739 21.06 -16.44 -8.91
CA LEU A 739 22.48 -16.65 -8.72
C LEU A 739 23.30 -15.77 -9.68
N ALA A 740 24.61 -15.64 -9.45
CA ALA A 740 25.48 -14.77 -10.24
C ALA A 740 25.53 -15.13 -11.76
N ASP A 741 25.20 -16.35 -12.12
CA ASP A 741 25.09 -16.81 -13.51
C ASP A 741 23.68 -16.57 -14.12
N GLY A 742 22.78 -15.91 -13.38
CA GLY A 742 21.40 -15.60 -13.79
C GLY A 742 20.43 -16.77 -13.62
N THR A 743 20.86 -17.92 -13.05
CA THR A 743 19.95 -19.02 -12.77
C THR A 743 19.15 -18.78 -11.49
N ILE A 744 17.90 -19.26 -11.47
CA ILE A 744 17.04 -19.15 -10.28
C ILE A 744 17.57 -20.07 -9.16
N SER A 745 17.60 -19.57 -7.92
CA SER A 745 18.12 -20.32 -6.76
C SER A 745 17.17 -21.39 -6.23
N GLY A 746 15.88 -21.31 -6.57
CA GLY A 746 14.82 -22.21 -6.14
C GLY A 746 13.46 -21.68 -6.58
N ILE A 747 12.42 -22.50 -6.49
CA ILE A 747 11.07 -22.17 -6.99
C ILE A 747 10.00 -22.02 -5.91
N SER A 748 10.23 -22.54 -4.71
CA SER A 748 9.18 -22.62 -3.68
C SER A 748 8.92 -21.27 -2.99
N MET A 749 9.97 -20.54 -2.62
CA MET A 749 9.93 -19.27 -1.90
C MET A 749 10.84 -18.30 -2.63
N ASN A 750 10.39 -17.81 -3.79
CA ASN A 750 11.22 -16.98 -4.66
C ASN A 750 10.39 -16.13 -5.61
N SER A 751 10.09 -14.93 -5.19
CA SER A 751 9.44 -13.86 -5.95
C SER A 751 10.46 -12.81 -6.39
N MET A 752 10.35 -12.34 -7.63
CA MET A 752 11.16 -11.21 -8.11
C MET A 752 10.50 -9.87 -7.78
N ASN A 753 9.31 -9.88 -7.18
CA ASN A 753 8.54 -8.70 -6.82
C ASN A 753 7.99 -8.80 -5.40
N HIS A 754 8.82 -8.39 -4.43
CA HIS A 754 8.53 -8.49 -3.00
C HIS A 754 9.13 -7.28 -2.27
N TYR A 755 8.31 -6.45 -1.65
CA TYR A 755 8.74 -5.12 -1.20
C TYR A 755 9.52 -5.08 0.13
N ALA A 756 9.56 -6.16 0.93
CA ALA A 756 10.08 -6.12 2.30
C ALA A 756 11.52 -5.52 2.41
N TYR A 757 12.45 -5.95 1.56
CA TYR A 757 13.81 -5.40 1.55
C TYR A 757 13.91 -3.98 0.95
N GLY A 758 12.83 -3.48 0.35
CA GLY A 758 12.71 -2.07 -0.03
C GLY A 758 12.65 -1.11 1.15
N SER A 759 12.53 -1.64 2.39
CA SER A 759 12.62 -0.88 3.64
C SER A 759 13.88 -0.03 3.78
N ILE A 760 14.94 -0.29 3.02
CA ILE A 760 16.15 0.56 2.93
C ILE A 760 15.83 2.01 2.55
N GLN A 761 14.72 2.25 1.82
CA GLN A 761 14.36 3.59 1.37
C GLN A 761 14.01 4.54 2.53
N GLU A 762 13.52 4.03 3.66
CA GLU A 762 13.35 4.83 4.88
C GLU A 762 14.68 5.45 5.34
N TRP A 763 15.76 4.63 5.44
CA TRP A 763 17.08 5.14 5.76
C TRP A 763 17.60 6.15 4.74
N MET A 764 17.29 5.93 3.47
CA MET A 764 17.71 6.87 2.42
C MET A 764 17.02 8.24 2.59
N PHE A 765 15.74 8.29 2.95
CA PHE A 765 15.07 9.56 3.26
C PHE A 765 15.60 10.18 4.55
N ARG A 766 15.70 9.39 5.64
CA ARG A 766 16.08 9.90 6.95
C ARG A 766 17.53 10.38 7.01
N HIS A 767 18.42 9.62 6.39
CA HIS A 767 19.87 9.82 6.57
C HIS A 767 20.60 10.21 5.28
N VAL A 768 20.38 9.51 4.15
CA VAL A 768 21.10 9.88 2.92
C VAL A 768 20.68 11.26 2.45
N ALA A 769 19.39 11.52 2.31
CA ALA A 769 18.87 12.85 2.03
C ALA A 769 18.86 13.73 3.28
N GLY A 770 18.48 13.14 4.43
CA GLY A 770 18.47 13.81 5.73
C GLY A 770 17.14 14.42 6.12
N ILE A 771 16.00 13.97 5.59
CA ILE A 771 14.67 14.39 6.05
C ILE A 771 14.21 13.42 7.15
N ASN A 772 14.48 13.76 8.39
CA ASN A 772 14.19 12.90 9.52
C ASN A 772 12.96 13.39 10.28
N THR A 773 11.86 12.65 10.20
CA THR A 773 10.64 12.92 10.99
C THR A 773 10.88 12.57 12.46
N MET A 774 10.28 13.33 13.36
CA MET A 774 10.52 13.21 14.81
C MET A 774 9.26 12.71 15.52
N GLU A 775 9.42 11.70 16.40
CA GLU A 775 8.32 11.17 17.23
C GLU A 775 7.68 12.26 18.11
N SER A 776 8.45 13.24 18.54
CA SER A 776 7.95 14.37 19.35
C SER A 776 7.07 15.35 18.57
N HIS A 777 7.05 15.29 17.23
CA HIS A 777 6.31 16.20 16.36
C HIS A 777 5.56 15.42 15.27
N PRO A 778 4.49 14.71 15.64
CA PRO A 778 3.70 13.95 14.68
C PRO A 778 3.17 14.81 13.53
N GLY A 779 3.07 14.22 12.34
CA GLY A 779 2.64 14.92 11.13
C GLY A 779 3.72 15.79 10.50
N ALA A 780 4.98 15.63 10.92
CA ALA A 780 6.13 16.36 10.41
C ALA A 780 6.01 17.90 10.54
N ARG A 781 5.43 18.40 11.65
CA ARG A 781 5.44 19.85 11.96
C ARG A 781 6.84 20.38 12.24
N ASN A 782 7.70 19.51 12.71
CA ASN A 782 9.13 19.77 12.85
C ASN A 782 9.90 18.57 12.33
N VAL A 783 10.88 18.80 11.49
CA VAL A 783 11.80 17.77 11.00
C VAL A 783 13.23 18.12 11.35
N GLN A 784 14.07 17.12 11.39
CA GLN A 784 15.51 17.31 11.50
C GLN A 784 16.12 17.08 10.13
N PHE A 785 16.78 18.10 9.57
CA PHE A 785 17.64 17.95 8.41
C PHE A 785 19.03 17.49 8.87
N ALA A 786 19.33 16.22 8.66
CA ALA A 786 20.57 15.60 9.09
C ALA A 786 21.17 14.70 7.99
N PRO A 787 21.58 15.29 6.84
CA PRO A 787 22.13 14.51 5.74
C PRO A 787 23.47 13.89 6.09
N THR A 788 23.67 12.65 5.63
CA THR A 788 24.96 11.98 5.65
C THR A 788 25.58 12.02 4.25
N LEU A 789 26.77 12.58 4.13
CA LEU A 789 27.38 12.81 2.83
C LEU A 789 28.21 11.59 2.38
N ASN A 790 28.15 11.28 1.08
CA ASN A 790 28.96 10.24 0.50
C ASN A 790 29.50 10.67 -0.87
N TRP A 791 30.81 10.48 -1.06
CA TRP A 791 31.49 10.91 -2.28
C TRP A 791 31.09 10.10 -3.52
N ASP A 792 30.75 8.83 -3.38
CA ASP A 792 30.36 7.98 -4.51
C ASP A 792 28.96 8.32 -5.01
N LEU A 793 28.08 8.85 -4.15
CA LEU A 793 26.81 9.41 -4.56
C LEU A 793 26.92 10.79 -5.19
N ARG A 794 27.93 11.58 -4.81
CA ARG A 794 28.15 12.98 -5.21
C ARG A 794 27.08 13.95 -4.79
N TYR A 795 25.82 13.62 -4.96
CA TYR A 795 24.66 14.37 -4.48
C TYR A 795 23.53 13.43 -4.08
N ALA A 796 22.67 13.94 -3.22
CA ALA A 796 21.33 13.41 -3.06
C ALA A 796 20.33 14.57 -3.00
N GLU A 797 19.17 14.33 -3.62
CA GLU A 797 18.04 15.25 -3.62
C GLU A 797 16.80 14.46 -3.21
N ALA A 798 16.03 15.00 -2.26
CA ALA A 798 14.76 14.42 -1.87
C ALA A 798 13.70 15.49 -1.68
N LYS A 799 12.47 15.12 -1.99
CA LYS A 799 11.25 15.88 -1.69
C LYS A 799 10.31 14.96 -0.94
N TYR A 800 9.69 15.49 0.09
CA TYR A 800 8.70 14.78 0.87
C TYR A 800 7.50 15.69 1.15
N ASP A 801 6.39 15.44 0.47
CA ASP A 801 5.11 16.12 0.70
C ASP A 801 4.40 15.49 1.90
N SER A 802 4.90 15.82 3.09
CA SER A 802 4.37 15.34 4.37
C SER A 802 2.93 15.81 4.61
N ALA A 803 2.30 15.29 5.66
CA ALA A 803 0.99 15.79 6.08
C ALA A 803 0.98 17.32 6.34
N SER A 804 2.12 17.89 6.72
CA SER A 804 2.28 19.34 6.96
C SER A 804 2.68 20.15 5.73
N GLY A 805 3.05 19.52 4.63
CA GLY A 805 3.50 20.15 3.39
C GLY A 805 4.84 19.64 2.89
N MET A 806 5.33 20.27 1.82
CA MET A 806 6.50 19.84 1.06
C MET A 806 7.81 20.27 1.70
N TYR A 807 8.55 19.31 2.25
CA TYR A 807 9.97 19.46 2.58
C TYR A 807 10.83 19.11 1.36
N SER A 808 11.92 19.83 1.15
CA SER A 808 12.94 19.45 0.19
C SER A 808 14.34 19.63 0.74
N ILE A 809 15.25 18.78 0.30
CA ILE A 809 16.68 18.91 0.55
C ILE A 809 17.47 18.46 -0.66
N ARG A 810 18.54 19.17 -0.96
CA ARG A 810 19.58 18.75 -1.89
C ARG A 810 20.93 19.06 -1.29
N TRP A 811 21.80 18.09 -1.24
CA TRP A 811 23.22 18.31 -0.99
C TRP A 811 24.03 17.86 -2.21
N GLU A 812 25.11 18.58 -2.50
CA GLU A 812 26.00 18.30 -3.61
C GLU A 812 27.44 18.60 -3.25
N LEU A 813 28.32 17.64 -3.46
CA LEU A 813 29.78 17.74 -3.25
C LEU A 813 30.44 18.27 -4.52
N SER A 814 30.98 19.48 -4.45
CA SER A 814 31.79 20.05 -5.55
C SER A 814 33.17 19.45 -5.58
N ASP A 815 33.73 19.14 -4.41
CA ASP A 815 34.98 18.40 -4.19
C ASP A 815 34.91 17.71 -2.82
N LYS A 816 36.02 17.12 -2.34
CA LYS A 816 36.03 16.41 -1.05
C LYS A 816 35.96 17.31 0.19
N GLU A 817 36.04 18.63 -0.02
CA GLU A 817 36.09 19.62 1.07
C GLU A 817 34.88 20.55 1.11
N HIS A 818 34.12 20.63 -0.01
CA HIS A 818 33.04 21.60 -0.15
C HIS A 818 31.72 20.88 -0.51
N VAL A 819 30.69 21.22 0.23
CA VAL A 819 29.31 20.79 -0.02
C VAL A 819 28.38 22.00 -0.09
N THR A 820 27.46 21.97 -1.02
CA THR A 820 26.31 22.89 -1.07
C THR A 820 25.09 22.15 -0.59
N ILE A 821 24.36 22.71 0.37
CA ILE A 821 23.12 22.15 0.90
C ILE A 821 22.02 23.18 0.75
N THR A 822 20.94 22.80 0.10
CA THR A 822 19.71 23.60 -0.05
C THR A 822 18.58 22.87 0.66
N MET A 823 17.82 23.59 1.47
CA MET A 823 16.71 23.04 2.25
C MET A 823 15.49 23.94 2.16
N ASP A 824 14.31 23.37 1.98
CA ASP A 824 13.05 24.10 2.04
C ASP A 824 12.16 23.51 3.12
N VAL A 825 11.51 24.39 3.89
CA VAL A 825 10.59 24.07 4.97
C VAL A 825 9.20 24.58 4.59
N PRO A 826 8.15 23.76 4.67
CA PRO A 826 6.81 24.19 4.30
C PRO A 826 6.22 25.22 5.29
N PHE A 827 5.14 25.88 4.86
CA PHE A 827 4.38 26.82 5.68
C PHE A 827 3.93 26.18 7.01
N ASP A 828 3.94 26.97 8.07
CA ASP A 828 3.57 26.58 9.44
C ASP A 828 4.39 25.40 10.03
N CYS A 829 5.60 25.22 9.52
CA CYS A 829 6.54 24.19 9.97
C CYS A 829 7.87 24.78 10.40
N THR A 830 8.64 23.99 11.12
CA THR A 830 10.01 24.31 11.53
C THR A 830 10.94 23.16 11.20
N ALA A 831 12.22 23.43 11.14
CA ALA A 831 13.25 22.39 10.99
C ALA A 831 14.48 22.71 11.84
N GLU A 832 15.13 21.66 12.30
CA GLU A 832 16.46 21.72 12.90
C GLU A 832 17.47 21.18 11.90
N ALA A 833 18.54 21.89 11.62
CA ALA A 833 19.59 21.43 10.73
C ALA A 833 20.81 20.94 11.53
N ILE A 834 21.12 19.66 11.38
CA ILE A 834 22.38 19.06 11.86
C ILE A 834 23.26 18.83 10.64
N LEU A 835 24.14 19.78 10.38
CA LEU A 835 25.00 19.72 9.21
C LEU A 835 26.25 18.88 9.50
N PRO A 836 26.67 18.03 8.54
CA PRO A 836 27.88 17.25 8.70
C PRO A 836 29.10 18.17 8.69
N MET A 837 29.78 18.25 9.81
CA MET A 837 31.07 18.94 9.89
C MET A 837 32.14 18.03 9.29
N VAL A 838 32.63 18.35 8.11
CA VAL A 838 33.89 17.80 7.63
C VAL A 838 35.01 18.55 8.35
N ALA A 839 35.47 17.98 9.47
CA ALA A 839 36.52 18.58 10.24
C ALA A 839 37.85 18.63 9.46
N LYS A 840 38.17 19.77 8.90
CA LYS A 840 39.54 20.20 8.72
C LYS A 840 39.76 21.42 9.60
N SER A 841 40.44 21.21 10.70
CA SER A 841 40.87 22.23 11.66
C SER A 841 39.79 23.12 12.29
N GLU A 842 39.87 23.29 13.59
CA GLU A 842 38.93 24.06 14.46
C GLU A 842 38.82 25.57 14.15
N LYS A 843 39.11 26.02 12.94
CA LYS A 843 39.23 27.47 12.69
C LYS A 843 38.36 28.01 11.55
N GLU A 844 37.74 27.20 10.72
CA GLU A 844 36.88 27.69 9.62
C GLU A 844 35.63 26.83 9.42
N ALA A 845 34.76 26.84 10.40
CA ALA A 845 33.34 26.50 10.14
C ALA A 845 32.53 27.79 10.23
N VAL A 846 32.42 28.51 9.16
CA VAL A 846 31.40 29.55 9.02
C VAL A 846 30.11 28.82 8.63
N ALA A 847 29.36 28.38 9.63
CA ALA A 847 27.96 28.10 9.45
C ALA A 847 27.26 29.47 9.39
N GLU A 848 27.01 29.99 8.21
CA GLU A 848 25.93 30.95 8.06
C GLU A 848 24.63 30.17 8.27
N ALA A 849 24.14 30.17 9.50
CA ALA A 849 22.80 29.78 9.81
C ALA A 849 21.89 30.86 9.20
N VAL A 850 21.40 30.60 8.00
CA VAL A 850 20.29 31.34 7.45
C VAL A 850 19.04 30.81 8.13
N SER A 851 18.57 31.53 9.14
CA SER A 851 17.24 31.29 9.70
C SER A 851 16.20 31.80 8.69
N TYR A 852 15.48 30.88 8.09
CA TYR A 852 14.25 31.19 7.33
C TYR A 852 13.02 30.90 8.15
#